data_b7b6eab7de2e1940ec5535506fc0a035
#
_entry.id   b7b6eab7de2e1940ec5535506fc0a035
#
_cell.length_a   1.000
_cell.length_b   1.000
_cell.length_c   1.000
_cell.angle_alpha   90.00
_cell.angle_beta   90.00
_cell.angle_gamma   90.00
#
_symmetry.space_group_name_H-M   'P 1'
#
loop_
_entity.id
_entity.type
_entity.pdbx_description
1 polymer ?
#
loop_
_entity_poly.entity_id
_entity_poly.type
_entity_poly.pdbx_seq_one_letter_code
_entity_poly.pdbx_strand_id
1 'polypeptide(L)'
;MKIIIPFLFIYFTIIHAEEAPYNPTPDRYVDIHHSKIDIKVDLDDSTVIGNVTHIMSSLRTDLYIIQLDCEDTEINKVLINNNRPLKYSLNGPKLNIELDRTYGFDDTLTLSIDYISRPKKGLYFVQNDRSYPNKNVQAWTQGEGMDNHNWVPLWDYPNDRSTFEVILTVDTPYTAVSNGEFMGMKDNGITRTFHWYEHFPMVSYLISFVIGDYRRIEDKYGDLSIGYWVTPEYSDEDAFRSFSRTPEMVAYFNELTGIPYPYEKLDQIIVDDFMWGGMENITLIHQSSRTMHTDRARPDHTSDGLVAHEIAHQWFGNMLTTRNWANAWLNEGFATFLTYVWQEYDKGRDDAEYSRRWMMSSVRWADKSNPRPMVQYYYVSDMDLFDSNIYAKGALVLNMLRQLLGYDAFWRVVRNYAKEYQHKNVESQDLKRIFEDITGQNLEWFFDQWVYSAGLPELEIKYKYNRRNEHVKLTIKQTQNIQNSSLFRLPITVLIDNGEIVRQNIWIEDEESTFLIPSMRNPNMVLVDEGHIIPKRMKFDKKHTELIYQAKNAPHILDRIWAIEKLADQPHKKTIEKTLVHILNNDSFYGVRIAAAEALGEYKPRKGEEILMNAYDRQDNRVKRACIRNLRDYKGTKVRNFLFEIIMNSSNDYTVNDAYTTLFSVDSIVADSLFDWAMKQDSHNDIIRKSAIRSLSKYNKTNYKRLKVLLKYGEAPWSCRSTVISTIGKHVQKHPELIQEFEKLLFDPSRSVRTTAANLLSRHGDESHISKLENLVIRDPITDRWITPLISRLRDEKGVEKKSNSLKNDLLDIRDQLDRLIKSQQD
;
A
#
# COMPACT_ATOMS: atom_id res chain seq x y z
N MET A 1 -33.29 54.09 -31.10
CA MET A 1 -31.90 53.67 -31.01
C MET A 1 -31.89 52.26 -30.36
N LYS A 2 -31.74 51.22 -31.19
CA LYS A 2 -31.77 49.82 -30.74
C LYS A 2 -30.37 49.45 -30.31
N ILE A 3 -30.20 49.06 -29.05
CA ILE A 3 -28.93 48.55 -28.52
C ILE A 3 -28.90 47.06 -28.83
N ILE A 4 -27.95 46.64 -29.68
CA ILE A 4 -27.60 45.26 -29.98
C ILE A 4 -26.53 44.84 -28.94
N ILE A 5 -26.88 43.89 -28.09
CA ILE A 5 -25.96 43.24 -27.16
C ILE A 5 -25.33 42.04 -27.91
N PRO A 6 -24.01 42.00 -28.12
CA PRO A 6 -23.40 40.78 -28.69
C PRO A 6 -23.33 39.69 -27.62
N PHE A 7 -23.94 38.57 -27.92
CA PHE A 7 -23.73 37.33 -27.15
C PHE A 7 -22.30 36.85 -27.34
N LEU A 8 -21.54 36.91 -26.29
CA LEU A 8 -20.21 36.28 -26.21
C LEU A 8 -20.42 34.76 -26.06
N PHE A 9 -20.21 34.01 -27.11
CA PHE A 9 -20.07 32.56 -27.03
C PHE A 9 -18.72 32.23 -26.36
N ILE A 10 -18.77 31.87 -25.09
CA ILE A 10 -17.62 31.27 -24.40
C ILE A 10 -17.51 29.83 -24.88
N TYR A 11 -16.58 29.54 -25.79
CA TYR A 11 -16.15 28.20 -26.10
C TYR A 11 -15.43 27.63 -24.87
N PHE A 12 -16.13 26.79 -24.10
CA PHE A 12 -15.48 25.85 -23.21
C PHE A 12 -14.80 24.81 -24.10
N THR A 13 -13.51 24.92 -24.32
CA THR A 13 -12.70 23.80 -24.71
C THR A 13 -12.68 22.85 -23.52
N ILE A 14 -13.53 21.83 -23.57
CA ILE A 14 -13.42 20.65 -22.72
C ILE A 14 -12.10 20.01 -23.17
N ILE A 15 -11.05 20.15 -22.35
CA ILE A 15 -9.86 19.31 -22.46
C ILE A 15 -10.39 17.92 -22.09
N HIS A 16 -10.60 17.06 -23.08
CA HIS A 16 -10.77 15.65 -22.86
C HIS A 16 -9.45 15.19 -22.24
N ALA A 17 -9.45 14.85 -20.94
CA ALA A 17 -8.48 13.91 -20.44
C ALA A 17 -8.64 12.66 -21.31
N GLU A 18 -7.59 12.20 -21.96
CA GLU A 18 -7.64 10.93 -22.69
C GLU A 18 -8.17 9.89 -21.71
N GLU A 19 -9.30 9.26 -22.06
CA GLU A 19 -9.83 8.17 -21.27
C GLU A 19 -8.79 7.05 -21.25
N ALA A 20 -8.53 6.48 -20.06
CA ALA A 20 -7.60 5.38 -19.94
C ALA A 20 -7.99 4.23 -20.90
N PRO A 21 -7.03 3.58 -21.58
CA PRO A 21 -7.31 2.55 -22.55
C PRO A 21 -8.00 1.33 -21.91
N TYR A 22 -8.84 0.66 -22.69
CA TYR A 22 -9.42 -0.63 -22.32
C TYR A 22 -8.36 -1.73 -22.46
N ASN A 23 -8.11 -2.49 -21.41
CA ASN A 23 -7.10 -3.54 -21.34
C ASN A 23 -7.77 -4.92 -21.20
N PRO A 24 -8.18 -5.56 -22.29
CA PRO A 24 -8.70 -6.92 -22.25
C PRO A 24 -7.59 -7.93 -21.92
N THR A 25 -7.97 -9.11 -21.45
CA THR A 25 -7.02 -10.23 -21.37
C THR A 25 -6.45 -10.53 -22.75
N PRO A 26 -5.13 -10.52 -22.95
CA PRO A 26 -4.54 -10.79 -24.26
C PRO A 26 -4.75 -12.23 -24.72
N ASP A 27 -4.89 -12.42 -26.03
CA ASP A 27 -4.95 -13.74 -26.64
C ASP A 27 -3.61 -14.47 -26.50
N ARG A 28 -3.68 -15.73 -26.08
CA ARG A 28 -2.53 -16.65 -26.12
C ARG A 28 -2.49 -17.38 -27.45
N TYR A 29 -1.31 -17.47 -28.02
CA TYR A 29 -1.06 -18.23 -29.26
C TYR A 29 -0.38 -19.55 -28.97
N VAL A 30 0.30 -19.65 -27.86
CA VAL A 30 1.01 -20.84 -27.35
C VAL A 30 0.62 -21.12 -25.91
N ASP A 31 0.80 -22.36 -25.49
CA ASP A 31 0.76 -22.83 -24.11
C ASP A 31 2.19 -23.19 -23.69
N ILE A 32 2.77 -22.43 -22.78
CA ILE A 32 4.15 -22.65 -22.32
C ILE A 32 4.12 -23.68 -21.20
N HIS A 33 4.77 -24.82 -21.40
CA HIS A 33 4.82 -25.90 -20.44
C HIS A 33 5.98 -25.77 -19.46
N HIS A 34 7.14 -25.31 -19.97
CA HIS A 34 8.37 -25.20 -19.20
C HIS A 34 9.28 -24.10 -19.74
N SER A 35 9.92 -23.36 -18.84
CA SER A 35 10.94 -22.37 -19.20
C SER A 35 12.21 -22.58 -18.40
N LYS A 36 13.33 -22.84 -19.09
CA LYS A 36 14.66 -22.92 -18.50
C LYS A 36 15.41 -21.62 -18.75
N ILE A 37 15.82 -20.95 -17.69
CA ILE A 37 16.56 -19.70 -17.68
C ILE A 37 17.98 -19.99 -17.19
N ASP A 38 18.99 -19.87 -18.07
CA ASP A 38 20.40 -20.11 -17.75
C ASP A 38 21.18 -18.82 -18.00
N ILE A 39 21.53 -18.10 -16.93
CA ILE A 39 22.05 -16.75 -16.99
C ILE A 39 23.27 -16.53 -16.08
N LYS A 40 24.16 -15.66 -16.56
CA LYS A 40 25.16 -14.99 -15.73
C LYS A 40 24.67 -13.56 -15.41
N VAL A 41 24.69 -13.21 -14.13
CA VAL A 41 24.39 -11.86 -13.66
C VAL A 41 25.68 -11.17 -13.26
N ASP A 42 25.96 -10.05 -13.93
CA ASP A 42 27.10 -9.18 -13.62
C ASP A 42 26.60 -8.04 -12.73
N LEU A 43 27.03 -8.06 -11.45
CA LEU A 43 26.60 -7.07 -10.47
C LEU A 43 27.24 -5.69 -10.73
N ASP A 44 28.48 -5.65 -11.22
CA ASP A 44 29.22 -4.42 -11.44
C ASP A 44 28.66 -3.63 -12.63
N ASP A 45 28.42 -4.35 -13.75
CA ASP A 45 27.89 -3.75 -14.97
C ASP A 45 26.37 -3.73 -15.04
N SER A 46 25.67 -4.27 -14.03
CA SER A 46 24.20 -4.38 -13.99
C SER A 46 23.63 -5.04 -15.25
N THR A 47 24.22 -6.17 -15.65
CA THR A 47 23.93 -6.85 -16.91
C THR A 47 23.57 -8.32 -16.68
N VAL A 48 22.64 -8.84 -17.47
CA VAL A 48 22.27 -10.26 -17.55
C VAL A 48 22.68 -10.77 -18.90
N ILE A 49 23.42 -11.90 -18.94
CA ILE A 49 23.85 -12.56 -20.17
C ILE A 49 23.45 -14.03 -20.08
N GLY A 50 22.73 -14.54 -21.06
CA GLY A 50 22.37 -15.94 -21.01
C GLY A 50 21.41 -16.39 -22.10
N ASN A 51 20.74 -17.48 -21.77
CA ASN A 51 19.79 -18.17 -22.63
C ASN A 51 18.49 -18.44 -21.88
N VAL A 52 17.37 -18.29 -22.58
CA VAL A 52 16.09 -18.85 -22.13
C VAL A 52 15.61 -19.87 -23.15
N THR A 53 15.18 -21.05 -22.66
CA THR A 53 14.60 -22.10 -23.48
C THR A 53 13.18 -22.39 -23.04
N HIS A 54 12.20 -22.18 -23.94
CA HIS A 54 10.79 -22.46 -23.74
C HIS A 54 10.38 -23.75 -24.44
N ILE A 55 9.65 -24.60 -23.73
CA ILE A 55 8.94 -25.77 -24.28
C ILE A 55 7.46 -25.39 -24.30
N MET A 56 6.86 -25.42 -25.49
CA MET A 56 5.48 -24.94 -25.64
C MET A 56 4.72 -25.73 -26.71
N SER A 57 3.39 -25.65 -26.70
CA SER A 57 2.52 -26.15 -27.73
C SER A 57 1.70 -25.05 -28.40
N SER A 58 1.32 -25.24 -29.65
CA SER A 58 0.48 -24.29 -30.40
C SER A 58 -0.97 -24.36 -29.93
N LEU A 59 -1.58 -23.21 -29.70
CA LEU A 59 -3.02 -23.03 -29.49
C LEU A 59 -3.77 -22.59 -30.74
N ARG A 60 -3.11 -22.70 -31.92
CA ARG A 60 -3.65 -22.32 -33.23
C ARG A 60 -3.50 -23.47 -34.21
N THR A 61 -4.30 -23.47 -35.25
CA THR A 61 -4.20 -24.45 -36.37
C THR A 61 -3.16 -24.03 -37.40
N ASP A 62 -2.69 -22.81 -37.35
CA ASP A 62 -1.87 -22.14 -38.37
C ASP A 62 -0.82 -21.19 -37.78
N LEU A 63 -0.22 -21.57 -36.62
CA LEU A 63 0.79 -20.76 -35.95
C LEU A 63 2.06 -20.65 -36.79
N TYR A 64 2.41 -19.45 -37.19
CA TYR A 64 3.62 -19.14 -37.94
C TYR A 64 4.50 -18.07 -37.30
N ILE A 65 3.93 -17.24 -36.43
CA ILE A 65 4.64 -16.22 -35.66
C ILE A 65 4.35 -16.42 -34.18
N ILE A 66 5.41 -16.41 -33.37
CA ILE A 66 5.33 -16.32 -31.92
C ILE A 66 5.73 -14.91 -31.49
N GLN A 67 4.97 -14.32 -30.60
CA GLN A 67 5.27 -13.04 -29.99
C GLN A 67 5.52 -13.23 -28.48
N LEU A 68 6.69 -12.82 -27.99
CA LEU A 68 7.05 -12.76 -26.58
C LEU A 68 7.25 -11.31 -26.15
N ASP A 69 7.13 -11.06 -24.87
CA ASP A 69 7.49 -9.79 -24.25
C ASP A 69 9.00 -9.71 -24.05
N CYS A 70 9.61 -8.56 -24.38
CA CYS A 70 11.04 -8.38 -24.36
C CYS A 70 11.39 -6.90 -24.42
N GLU A 71 11.90 -6.33 -23.35
CA GLU A 71 12.34 -4.92 -23.27
C GLU A 71 13.75 -4.84 -22.68
N ASP A 72 14.48 -3.75 -22.91
CA ASP A 72 15.86 -3.51 -22.44
C ASP A 72 16.87 -4.64 -22.79
N THR A 73 16.58 -5.42 -23.84
CA THR A 73 17.26 -6.69 -24.17
C THR A 73 17.75 -6.70 -25.61
N GLU A 74 18.98 -7.09 -25.81
CA GLU A 74 19.58 -7.39 -27.12
C GLU A 74 19.49 -8.90 -27.40
N ILE A 75 18.83 -9.28 -28.47
CA ILE A 75 18.69 -10.68 -28.89
C ILE A 75 19.85 -11.03 -29.81
N ASN A 76 20.63 -12.03 -29.45
CA ASN A 76 21.78 -12.48 -30.21
C ASN A 76 21.41 -13.60 -31.22
N LYS A 77 20.50 -14.49 -30.78
CA LYS A 77 20.15 -15.67 -31.58
C LYS A 77 18.84 -16.26 -31.13
N VAL A 78 18.05 -16.76 -32.06
CA VAL A 78 16.84 -17.53 -31.82
C VAL A 78 16.93 -18.85 -32.55
N LEU A 79 16.73 -19.96 -31.83
CA LEU A 79 16.76 -21.31 -32.37
C LEU A 79 15.46 -22.05 -32.09
N ILE A 80 15.06 -22.92 -33.02
CA ILE A 80 13.95 -23.85 -32.82
C ILE A 80 14.43 -25.28 -32.83
N ASN A 81 13.86 -26.12 -31.97
CA ASN A 81 14.15 -27.55 -31.84
C ASN A 81 15.68 -27.84 -31.86
N ASN A 82 16.38 -27.09 -31.03
CA ASN A 82 17.80 -27.14 -30.68
C ASN A 82 18.83 -26.73 -31.73
N ASN A 83 18.50 -26.56 -33.00
CA ASN A 83 19.58 -26.31 -34.00
C ASN A 83 19.21 -25.40 -35.19
N ARG A 84 17.97 -25.10 -35.44
CA ARG A 84 17.58 -24.29 -36.59
C ARG A 84 17.43 -22.81 -36.21
N PRO A 85 18.23 -21.91 -36.84
CA PRO A 85 18.08 -20.48 -36.59
C PRO A 85 16.77 -19.95 -37.20
N LEU A 86 16.09 -19.08 -36.46
CA LEU A 86 14.88 -18.41 -36.91
C LEU A 86 15.14 -16.92 -37.15
N LYS A 87 14.30 -16.32 -38.01
CA LYS A 87 14.23 -14.87 -38.16
C LYS A 87 13.40 -14.28 -37.04
N TYR A 88 13.83 -13.14 -36.55
CA TYR A 88 13.11 -12.40 -35.55
C TYR A 88 13.21 -10.89 -35.75
N SER A 89 12.32 -10.15 -35.11
CA SER A 89 12.34 -8.67 -35.08
C SER A 89 11.83 -8.17 -33.74
N LEU A 90 12.42 -7.08 -33.25
CA LEU A 90 11.94 -6.35 -32.09
C LEU A 90 11.03 -5.20 -32.57
N ASN A 91 9.84 -5.10 -31.98
CA ASN A 91 8.89 -4.03 -32.25
C ASN A 91 8.36 -3.48 -30.92
N GLY A 92 9.00 -2.42 -30.42
CA GLY A 92 8.80 -1.96 -29.06
C GLY A 92 9.13 -3.07 -28.08
N PRO A 93 8.30 -3.32 -27.05
CA PRO A 93 8.53 -4.35 -26.03
C PRO A 93 8.13 -5.77 -26.49
N LYS A 94 8.06 -6.02 -27.81
CA LYS A 94 7.64 -7.32 -28.35
C LYS A 94 8.71 -7.92 -29.27
N LEU A 95 9.09 -9.16 -28.97
CA LEU A 95 9.93 -10.01 -29.80
C LEU A 95 9.03 -10.88 -30.71
N ASN A 96 9.04 -10.60 -32.00
CA ASN A 96 8.32 -11.39 -33.00
C ASN A 96 9.27 -12.40 -33.64
N ILE A 97 8.91 -13.68 -33.64
CA ILE A 97 9.73 -14.80 -34.13
C ILE A 97 8.97 -15.52 -35.23
N GLU A 98 9.54 -15.54 -36.44
CA GLU A 98 9.01 -16.29 -37.57
C GLU A 98 9.42 -17.76 -37.45
N LEU A 99 8.43 -18.65 -37.38
CA LEU A 99 8.68 -20.09 -37.30
C LEU A 99 9.14 -20.68 -38.63
N ASP A 100 9.82 -21.81 -38.55
CA ASP A 100 10.39 -22.50 -39.72
C ASP A 100 9.33 -23.20 -40.59
N ARG A 101 8.16 -23.43 -40.06
CA ARG A 101 6.95 -23.97 -40.72
C ARG A 101 5.71 -23.51 -39.95
N THR A 102 4.56 -23.77 -40.51
CA THR A 102 3.28 -23.66 -39.80
C THR A 102 3.15 -24.80 -38.78
N TYR A 103 2.77 -24.47 -37.55
CA TYR A 103 2.47 -25.41 -36.46
C TYR A 103 0.95 -25.47 -36.22
N GLY A 104 0.43 -26.69 -36.17
CA GLY A 104 -0.96 -26.97 -35.91
C GLY A 104 -1.27 -27.04 -34.41
N PHE A 105 -2.54 -27.21 -34.10
CA PHE A 105 -3.00 -27.31 -32.70
C PHE A 105 -2.29 -28.49 -32.02
N ASP A 106 -1.81 -28.27 -30.80
CA ASP A 106 -1.02 -29.21 -30.00
C ASP A 106 0.37 -29.62 -30.56
N ASP A 107 0.81 -29.08 -31.70
CA ASP A 107 2.20 -29.26 -32.13
C ASP A 107 3.15 -28.65 -31.06
N THR A 108 4.09 -29.47 -30.55
CA THR A 108 5.10 -29.05 -29.56
C THR A 108 6.34 -28.55 -30.26
N LEU A 109 6.92 -27.49 -29.73
CA LEU A 109 8.19 -26.91 -30.17
C LEU A 109 9.04 -26.45 -28.96
N THR A 110 10.34 -26.42 -29.16
CA THR A 110 11.33 -25.89 -28.24
C THR A 110 11.96 -24.66 -28.84
N LEU A 111 11.84 -23.52 -28.17
CA LEU A 111 12.38 -22.23 -28.58
C LEU A 111 13.53 -21.84 -27.65
N SER A 112 14.72 -21.58 -28.18
CA SER A 112 15.88 -21.15 -27.40
C SER A 112 16.34 -19.77 -27.87
N ILE A 113 16.56 -18.85 -26.92
CA ILE A 113 16.88 -17.45 -27.19
C ILE A 113 18.13 -17.06 -26.41
N ASP A 114 19.22 -16.72 -27.11
CA ASP A 114 20.43 -16.15 -26.52
C ASP A 114 20.30 -14.61 -26.49
N TYR A 115 20.58 -14.01 -25.34
CA TYR A 115 20.36 -12.59 -25.17
C TYR A 115 21.32 -11.92 -24.16
N ILE A 116 21.35 -10.59 -24.22
CA ILE A 116 21.98 -9.71 -23.22
C ILE A 116 20.96 -8.66 -22.80
N SER A 117 20.70 -8.53 -21.50
CA SER A 117 19.80 -7.52 -20.97
C SER A 117 20.51 -6.54 -20.06
N ARG A 118 20.06 -5.26 -20.10
CA ARG A 118 20.42 -4.19 -19.17
C ARG A 118 19.16 -3.60 -18.56
N PRO A 119 18.53 -4.32 -17.63
CA PRO A 119 17.18 -4.01 -17.17
C PRO A 119 17.13 -2.69 -16.40
N LYS A 120 16.13 -1.87 -16.70
CA LYS A 120 15.78 -0.65 -15.96
C LYS A 120 14.70 -0.90 -14.90
N LYS A 121 13.93 -1.99 -15.06
CA LYS A 121 12.94 -2.51 -14.13
C LYS A 121 12.88 -4.03 -14.21
N GLY A 122 12.13 -4.69 -13.34
CA GLY A 122 12.06 -6.15 -13.27
C GLY A 122 13.23 -6.79 -12.52
N LEU A 123 14.45 -6.29 -12.71
CA LEU A 123 15.66 -6.67 -11.95
C LEU A 123 16.38 -5.40 -11.49
N TYR A 124 16.70 -5.34 -10.22
CA TYR A 124 17.28 -4.17 -9.57
C TYR A 124 18.62 -4.49 -8.92
N PHE A 125 19.57 -3.55 -9.04
CA PHE A 125 20.92 -3.66 -8.50
C PHE A 125 21.11 -2.65 -7.38
N VAL A 126 21.61 -3.13 -6.25
CA VAL A 126 21.96 -2.34 -5.07
C VAL A 126 23.47 -2.39 -4.93
N GLN A 127 24.12 -1.23 -4.94
CA GLN A 127 25.56 -1.11 -4.91
C GLN A 127 26.03 -0.35 -3.67
N ASN A 128 27.21 -0.69 -3.18
CA ASN A 128 27.95 0.14 -2.23
C ASN A 128 28.86 1.14 -2.97
N ASP A 129 29.41 2.08 -2.24
CA ASP A 129 30.39 3.02 -2.74
C ASP A 129 31.29 3.56 -1.61
N ARG A 130 32.23 4.45 -1.96
CA ARG A 130 33.19 5.02 -0.97
C ARG A 130 32.48 5.76 0.17
N SER A 131 31.32 6.35 -0.06
CA SER A 131 30.56 7.10 0.96
C SER A 131 29.69 6.19 1.83
N TYR A 132 29.29 5.04 1.27
CA TYR A 132 28.49 4.02 1.95
C TYR A 132 29.09 2.64 1.74
N PRO A 133 30.32 2.38 2.28
CA PRO A 133 31.05 1.14 2.03
C PRO A 133 30.42 -0.11 2.67
N ASN A 134 29.55 0.09 3.68
CA ASN A 134 28.88 -0.99 4.39
C ASN A 134 27.48 -1.30 3.82
N LYS A 135 27.09 -0.67 2.71
CA LYS A 135 25.84 -1.01 2.06
C LYS A 135 25.99 -2.37 1.36
N ASN A 136 25.01 -3.25 1.51
CA ASN A 136 25.03 -4.56 0.88
C ASN A 136 25.00 -4.43 -0.64
N VAL A 137 25.80 -5.25 -1.31
CA VAL A 137 25.71 -5.43 -2.76
C VAL A 137 24.70 -6.54 -3.02
N GLN A 138 23.66 -6.23 -3.78
CA GLN A 138 22.54 -7.14 -4.04
C GLN A 138 22.04 -6.96 -5.48
N ALA A 139 21.47 -8.02 -6.04
CA ALA A 139 20.53 -7.93 -7.14
C ALA A 139 19.27 -8.73 -6.78
N TRP A 140 18.10 -8.18 -7.08
CA TRP A 140 16.83 -8.82 -6.78
C TRP A 140 15.76 -8.45 -7.83
N THR A 141 14.86 -9.40 -8.10
CA THR A 141 13.77 -9.24 -9.05
C THR A 141 12.53 -8.65 -8.41
N GLN A 142 11.71 -7.96 -9.21
CA GLN A 142 10.32 -7.58 -8.92
C GLN A 142 9.53 -7.65 -10.23
N GLY A 143 8.77 -8.72 -10.40
CA GLY A 143 8.07 -9.03 -11.66
C GLY A 143 6.65 -8.51 -11.74
N GLU A 144 6.00 -8.22 -10.60
CA GLU A 144 4.62 -7.73 -10.58
C GLU A 144 4.56 -6.25 -11.01
N GLY A 145 3.71 -5.75 -11.89
CA GLY A 145 2.69 -6.48 -12.71
C GLY A 145 3.28 -7.29 -13.88
N MET A 146 4.02 -6.71 -14.84
CA MET A 146 4.59 -7.35 -16.04
C MET A 146 6.00 -6.81 -16.26
N ASP A 147 6.92 -7.01 -15.29
CA ASP A 147 8.25 -6.42 -15.36
C ASP A 147 9.37 -7.43 -15.61
N ASN A 148 9.10 -8.75 -15.56
CA ASN A 148 10.14 -9.77 -15.79
C ASN A 148 10.66 -9.79 -17.23
N HIS A 149 9.86 -9.36 -18.21
CA HIS A 149 10.33 -9.28 -19.62
C HIS A 149 11.42 -8.24 -19.86
N ASN A 150 11.78 -7.43 -18.88
CA ASN A 150 12.92 -6.52 -18.97
C ASN A 150 14.28 -7.21 -18.76
N TRP A 151 14.31 -8.42 -18.19
CA TRP A 151 15.54 -9.14 -17.97
C TRP A 151 15.57 -10.54 -18.58
N VAL A 152 14.40 -11.06 -19.04
CA VAL A 152 14.28 -12.34 -19.73
C VAL A 152 13.15 -12.29 -20.75
N PRO A 153 13.34 -12.67 -22.02
CA PRO A 153 12.27 -12.77 -23.01
C PRO A 153 11.27 -13.88 -22.65
N LEU A 154 9.98 -13.55 -22.44
CA LEU A 154 8.95 -14.52 -22.06
C LEU A 154 7.53 -14.00 -22.38
N TRP A 155 6.50 -14.81 -22.14
CA TRP A 155 5.11 -14.36 -22.08
C TRP A 155 4.85 -13.78 -20.70
N ASP A 156 4.81 -12.46 -20.59
CA ASP A 156 4.73 -11.77 -19.30
C ASP A 156 3.31 -11.27 -18.98
N TYR A 157 2.37 -12.21 -18.88
CA TYR A 157 1.00 -11.92 -18.50
C TYR A 157 0.44 -13.06 -17.64
N PRO A 158 -0.39 -12.79 -16.61
CA PRO A 158 -0.81 -13.81 -15.65
C PRO A 158 -1.86 -14.81 -16.18
N ASN A 159 -2.11 -14.90 -17.49
CA ASN A 159 -3.06 -15.84 -18.08
C ASN A 159 -2.42 -17.13 -18.60
N ASP A 160 -1.12 -17.33 -18.38
CA ASP A 160 -0.39 -18.57 -18.65
C ASP A 160 0.35 -19.06 -17.41
N ARG A 161 0.53 -20.37 -17.29
CA ARG A 161 1.23 -21.01 -16.17
C ARG A 161 2.18 -22.07 -16.68
N SER A 162 3.43 -22.01 -16.23
CA SER A 162 4.46 -22.97 -16.62
C SER A 162 5.37 -23.32 -15.44
N THR A 163 6.10 -24.43 -15.54
CA THR A 163 7.19 -24.74 -14.61
C THR A 163 8.45 -23.96 -15.01
N PHE A 164 9.33 -23.71 -14.03
CA PHE A 164 10.52 -22.93 -14.28
C PHE A 164 11.78 -23.60 -13.70
N GLU A 165 12.87 -23.52 -14.49
CA GLU A 165 14.21 -23.90 -14.07
C GLU A 165 15.12 -22.69 -14.19
N VAL A 166 15.82 -22.32 -13.11
CA VAL A 166 16.67 -21.13 -13.05
C VAL A 166 18.09 -21.54 -12.69
N ILE A 167 19.04 -21.30 -13.60
CA ILE A 167 20.47 -21.54 -13.42
C ILE A 167 21.16 -20.18 -13.37
N LEU A 168 21.73 -19.85 -12.22
CA LEU A 168 22.31 -18.54 -11.91
C LEU A 168 23.81 -18.66 -11.72
N THR A 169 24.58 -18.07 -12.63
CA THR A 169 26.02 -17.90 -12.46
C THR A 169 26.33 -16.50 -11.95
N VAL A 170 27.01 -16.41 -10.81
CA VAL A 170 27.37 -15.16 -10.12
C VAL A 170 28.83 -15.19 -9.68
N ASP A 171 29.44 -14.04 -9.48
CA ASP A 171 30.82 -13.95 -9.01
C ASP A 171 30.94 -14.39 -7.53
N THR A 172 32.04 -15.01 -7.16
CA THR A 172 32.38 -15.34 -5.79
C THR A 172 32.65 -14.06 -4.99
N PRO A 173 32.17 -13.87 -3.72
CA PRO A 173 31.61 -14.92 -2.86
C PRO A 173 30.06 -14.98 -2.83
N TYR A 174 29.36 -14.30 -3.71
CA TYR A 174 27.93 -14.14 -3.61
C TYR A 174 27.15 -15.46 -3.67
N THR A 175 25.99 -15.47 -3.01
CA THR A 175 24.99 -16.52 -3.04
C THR A 175 23.84 -16.09 -3.95
N ALA A 176 23.25 -17.04 -4.70
CA ALA A 176 22.05 -16.80 -5.51
C ALA A 176 20.92 -17.74 -5.08
N VAL A 177 19.78 -17.18 -4.74
CA VAL A 177 18.59 -17.89 -4.27
C VAL A 177 17.45 -17.64 -5.25
N SER A 178 16.65 -18.67 -5.58
CA SER A 178 15.52 -18.57 -6.51
C SER A 178 14.32 -19.40 -6.05
N ASN A 179 13.24 -19.37 -6.82
CA ASN A 179 12.05 -20.21 -6.61
C ASN A 179 12.40 -21.70 -6.67
N GLY A 180 11.57 -22.52 -6.02
CA GLY A 180 11.58 -23.95 -6.11
C GLY A 180 12.70 -24.65 -5.32
N GLU A 181 12.91 -25.92 -5.65
CA GLU A 181 13.89 -26.79 -5.01
C GLU A 181 15.32 -26.44 -5.41
N PHE A 182 16.24 -26.48 -4.44
CA PHE A 182 17.66 -26.31 -4.70
C PHE A 182 18.25 -27.60 -5.26
N MET A 183 18.60 -27.59 -6.55
CA MET A 183 19.16 -28.75 -7.26
C MET A 183 20.67 -28.91 -7.08
N GLY A 184 21.36 -27.85 -6.62
CA GLY A 184 22.78 -27.90 -6.34
C GLY A 184 23.54 -26.63 -6.73
N MET A 185 24.81 -26.59 -6.32
CA MET A 185 25.76 -25.51 -6.64
C MET A 185 27.06 -26.07 -7.16
N LYS A 186 27.58 -25.43 -8.21
CA LYS A 186 28.91 -25.72 -8.77
C LYS A 186 29.84 -24.53 -8.51
N ASP A 187 30.92 -24.75 -7.80
CA ASP A 187 32.01 -23.77 -7.63
C ASP A 187 32.95 -23.85 -8.84
N ASN A 188 33.10 -22.73 -9.54
CA ASN A 188 34.01 -22.62 -10.70
C ASN A 188 35.26 -21.78 -10.35
N GLY A 189 35.52 -21.51 -9.07
CA GLY A 189 36.63 -20.71 -8.58
C GLY A 189 36.27 -19.24 -8.45
N ILE A 190 36.25 -18.48 -9.55
CA ILE A 190 35.89 -17.06 -9.57
C ILE A 190 34.38 -16.81 -9.67
N THR A 191 33.61 -17.82 -10.03
CA THR A 191 32.16 -17.80 -10.11
C THR A 191 31.56 -19.02 -9.42
N ARG A 192 30.27 -18.91 -9.07
CA ARG A 192 29.42 -19.99 -8.57
C ARG A 192 28.19 -20.09 -9.43
N THR A 193 27.76 -21.31 -9.76
CA THR A 193 26.53 -21.57 -10.51
C THR A 193 25.55 -22.31 -9.63
N PHE A 194 24.40 -21.70 -9.37
CA PHE A 194 23.31 -22.23 -8.56
C PHE A 194 22.20 -22.70 -9.47
N HIS A 195 21.60 -23.85 -9.15
CA HIS A 195 20.52 -24.45 -9.93
C HIS A 195 19.29 -24.63 -9.05
N TRP A 196 18.15 -24.10 -9.50
CA TRP A 196 16.86 -24.13 -8.83
C TRP A 196 15.79 -24.63 -9.79
N TYR A 197 14.79 -25.36 -9.30
CA TYR A 197 13.70 -25.92 -10.10
C TYR A 197 12.37 -25.76 -9.38
N GLU A 198 11.43 -25.05 -10.01
CA GLU A 198 10.06 -24.92 -9.52
C GLU A 198 9.16 -25.94 -10.23
N HIS A 199 8.67 -26.91 -9.46
CA HIS A 199 7.90 -28.04 -9.96
C HIS A 199 6.44 -27.73 -10.25
N PHE A 200 5.91 -26.67 -9.64
CA PHE A 200 4.49 -26.30 -9.78
C PHE A 200 4.32 -25.23 -10.85
N PRO A 201 3.31 -25.40 -11.77
CA PRO A 201 3.05 -24.37 -12.77
C PRO A 201 2.66 -23.05 -12.12
N MET A 202 3.43 -21.99 -12.40
CA MET A 202 3.21 -20.65 -11.91
C MET A 202 3.17 -19.62 -13.04
N VAL A 203 2.65 -18.44 -12.75
CA VAL A 203 2.64 -17.30 -13.68
C VAL A 203 3.99 -16.60 -13.71
N SER A 204 4.32 -15.96 -14.80
CA SER A 204 5.64 -15.35 -15.07
C SER A 204 6.06 -14.30 -14.05
N TYR A 205 5.17 -13.45 -13.56
CA TYR A 205 5.54 -12.36 -12.64
C TYR A 205 6.08 -12.86 -11.29
N LEU A 206 5.82 -14.12 -10.93
CA LEU A 206 6.30 -14.75 -9.70
C LEU A 206 7.71 -15.37 -9.82
N ILE A 207 8.30 -15.37 -11.05
CA ILE A 207 9.70 -15.79 -11.24
C ILE A 207 10.59 -14.81 -10.49
N SER A 208 11.45 -15.35 -9.64
CA SER A 208 12.25 -14.52 -8.75
C SER A 208 13.61 -15.11 -8.45
N PHE A 209 14.59 -14.23 -8.31
CA PHE A 209 15.87 -14.54 -7.68
C PHE A 209 16.42 -13.35 -6.91
N VAL A 210 17.32 -13.67 -5.98
CA VAL A 210 18.11 -12.69 -5.22
C VAL A 210 19.55 -13.13 -5.19
N ILE A 211 20.46 -12.18 -5.40
CA ILE A 211 21.90 -12.37 -5.34
C ILE A 211 22.47 -11.41 -4.29
N GLY A 212 23.40 -11.90 -3.46
CA GLY A 212 24.09 -11.08 -2.45
C GLY A 212 24.89 -11.92 -1.46
N ASP A 213 25.37 -11.26 -0.42
CA ASP A 213 26.00 -11.94 0.72
C ASP A 213 24.91 -12.32 1.73
N TYR A 214 24.43 -13.56 1.63
CA TYR A 214 23.34 -14.07 2.46
C TYR A 214 23.73 -15.33 3.21
N ARG A 215 23.18 -15.47 4.41
CA ARG A 215 23.15 -16.72 5.17
C ARG A 215 21.70 -17.14 5.41
N ARG A 216 21.47 -18.45 5.37
CA ARG A 216 20.15 -19.06 5.65
C ARG A 216 20.04 -19.48 7.10
N ILE A 217 18.97 -19.10 7.75
CA ILE A 217 18.56 -19.58 9.08
C ILE A 217 17.41 -20.55 8.85
N GLU A 218 17.54 -21.76 9.40
CA GLU A 218 16.58 -22.84 9.16
C GLU A 218 15.45 -22.83 10.19
N ASP A 219 14.24 -23.10 9.70
CA ASP A 219 13.03 -23.37 10.46
C ASP A 219 12.20 -24.43 9.71
N LYS A 220 11.08 -24.88 10.26
CA LYS A 220 10.24 -25.90 9.62
C LYS A 220 8.82 -25.94 10.17
N TYR A 221 7.90 -26.46 9.33
CA TYR A 221 6.57 -26.87 9.74
C TYR A 221 6.29 -28.28 9.21
N GLY A 222 6.30 -29.30 10.12
CA GLY A 222 6.28 -30.71 9.69
C GLY A 222 7.47 -31.02 8.80
N ASP A 223 7.21 -31.48 7.58
CA ASP A 223 8.23 -31.76 6.56
C ASP A 223 8.54 -30.54 5.67
N LEU A 224 7.78 -29.47 5.77
CA LEU A 224 8.04 -28.23 5.03
C LEU A 224 9.30 -27.54 5.55
N SER A 225 10.30 -27.39 4.68
CA SER A 225 11.49 -26.56 4.94
C SER A 225 11.14 -25.08 4.87
N ILE A 226 11.51 -24.34 5.92
CA ILE A 226 11.35 -22.88 5.99
C ILE A 226 12.74 -22.27 6.16
N GLY A 227 13.05 -21.22 5.39
CA GLY A 227 14.33 -20.53 5.46
C GLY A 227 14.17 -19.01 5.62
N TYR A 228 15.03 -18.43 6.46
CA TYR A 228 15.13 -16.97 6.59
C TYR A 228 16.52 -16.55 6.09
N TRP A 229 16.55 -15.86 4.95
CA TRP A 229 17.78 -15.39 4.31
C TRP A 229 18.04 -13.95 4.72
N VAL A 230 19.10 -13.74 5.46
CA VAL A 230 19.49 -12.44 6.00
C VAL A 230 20.94 -12.10 5.65
N THR A 231 21.22 -10.81 5.57
CA THR A 231 22.56 -10.27 5.36
C THR A 231 23.37 -10.30 6.68
N PRO A 232 24.72 -10.25 6.62
CA PRO A 232 25.57 -10.48 7.78
C PRO A 232 25.37 -9.55 8.98
N GLU A 233 24.82 -8.35 8.79
CA GLU A 233 24.57 -7.39 9.85
C GLU A 233 23.46 -7.79 10.81
N TYR A 234 22.55 -8.69 10.41
CA TYR A 234 21.46 -9.16 11.27
C TYR A 234 21.84 -10.42 12.01
N SER A 235 21.51 -10.47 13.29
CA SER A 235 21.69 -11.68 14.12
C SER A 235 20.60 -12.73 13.84
N ASP A 236 20.82 -13.98 14.26
CA ASP A 236 19.79 -15.02 14.24
C ASP A 236 18.58 -14.60 15.10
N GLU A 237 18.83 -13.94 16.22
CA GLU A 237 17.79 -13.46 17.12
C GLU A 237 16.90 -12.41 16.45
N ASP A 238 17.45 -11.48 15.66
CA ASP A 238 16.70 -10.49 14.90
C ASP A 238 15.84 -11.15 13.81
N ALA A 239 16.39 -12.17 13.12
CA ALA A 239 15.67 -12.94 12.13
C ALA A 239 14.51 -13.73 12.73
N PHE A 240 14.75 -14.48 13.82
CA PHE A 240 13.69 -15.21 14.53
C PHE A 240 12.64 -14.25 15.11
N ARG A 241 13.05 -13.10 15.65
CA ARG A 241 12.10 -12.09 16.13
C ARG A 241 11.17 -11.60 15.01
N SER A 242 11.69 -11.49 13.80
CA SER A 242 10.95 -10.99 12.64
C SER A 242 10.12 -12.07 11.94
N PHE A 243 10.53 -13.35 11.97
CA PHE A 243 9.94 -14.37 11.10
C PHE A 243 9.48 -15.67 11.79
N SER A 244 9.80 -15.91 13.05
CA SER A 244 9.53 -17.20 13.73
C SER A 244 8.05 -17.58 13.87
N ARG A 245 7.12 -16.64 13.55
CA ARG A 245 5.68 -16.94 13.53
C ARG A 245 5.24 -17.60 12.21
N THR A 246 6.14 -17.73 11.22
CA THR A 246 5.87 -18.34 9.90
C THR A 246 5.26 -19.75 10.00
N PRO A 247 5.81 -20.69 10.78
CA PRO A 247 5.21 -22.04 10.91
C PRO A 247 3.78 -22.03 11.43
N GLU A 248 3.47 -21.15 12.38
CA GLU A 248 2.14 -21.01 12.96
C GLU A 248 1.15 -20.39 11.95
N MET A 249 1.58 -19.41 11.15
CA MET A 249 0.79 -18.81 10.07
C MET A 249 0.45 -19.84 9.01
N VAL A 250 1.41 -20.66 8.60
CA VAL A 250 1.21 -21.77 7.66
C VAL A 250 0.20 -22.78 8.22
N ALA A 251 0.33 -23.18 9.47
CA ALA A 251 -0.60 -24.10 10.12
C ALA A 251 -2.04 -23.56 10.11
N TYR A 252 -2.20 -22.28 10.46
CA TYR A 252 -3.49 -21.63 10.52
C TYR A 252 -4.13 -21.47 9.13
N PHE A 253 -3.37 -21.07 8.13
CA PHE A 253 -3.90 -20.95 6.76
C PHE A 253 -4.21 -22.31 6.13
N ASN A 254 -3.46 -23.38 6.45
CA ASN A 254 -3.81 -24.75 6.09
C ASN A 254 -5.21 -25.13 6.61
N GLU A 255 -5.49 -24.81 7.87
CA GLU A 255 -6.79 -25.09 8.49
C GLU A 255 -7.92 -24.28 7.84
N LEU A 256 -7.72 -22.98 7.62
CA LEU A 256 -8.73 -22.09 7.04
C LEU A 256 -9.07 -22.46 5.60
N THR A 257 -8.06 -22.69 4.77
CA THR A 257 -8.24 -23.02 3.35
C THR A 257 -8.61 -24.46 3.10
N GLY A 258 -8.32 -25.36 4.07
CA GLY A 258 -8.47 -26.79 3.91
C GLY A 258 -7.48 -27.42 2.93
N ILE A 259 -6.45 -26.68 2.53
CA ILE A 259 -5.39 -27.12 1.61
C ILE A 259 -4.04 -26.93 2.32
N PRO A 260 -3.22 -27.99 2.45
CA PRO A 260 -1.85 -27.86 2.92
C PRO A 260 -1.06 -26.83 2.09
N TYR A 261 0.00 -26.25 2.67
CA TYR A 261 0.90 -25.38 1.93
C TYR A 261 1.29 -26.03 0.59
N PRO A 262 1.08 -25.34 -0.54
CA PRO A 262 1.01 -26.02 -1.84
C PRO A 262 2.36 -26.24 -2.53
N TYR A 263 3.49 -25.87 -1.92
CA TYR A 263 4.81 -25.89 -2.54
C TYR A 263 5.85 -26.63 -1.69
N GLU A 264 7.06 -26.86 -2.27
CA GLU A 264 8.11 -27.69 -1.68
C GLU A 264 8.91 -27.02 -0.56
N LYS A 265 8.97 -25.69 -0.53
CA LYS A 265 9.66 -24.91 0.52
C LYS A 265 8.97 -23.57 0.75
N LEU A 266 9.35 -22.91 1.82
CA LEU A 266 8.96 -21.51 2.09
C LEU A 266 10.19 -20.74 2.58
N ASP A 267 10.83 -20.02 1.70
CA ASP A 267 11.93 -19.12 2.06
C ASP A 267 11.43 -17.66 2.12
N GLN A 268 11.95 -16.87 3.05
CA GLN A 268 11.80 -15.43 3.13
C GLN A 268 13.18 -14.80 3.06
N ILE A 269 13.35 -13.82 2.19
CA ILE A 269 14.63 -13.15 1.97
C ILE A 269 14.49 -11.64 2.10
N ILE A 270 15.39 -11.01 2.87
CA ILE A 270 15.38 -9.54 3.01
C ILE A 270 16.12 -8.90 1.86
N VAL A 271 15.58 -7.81 1.34
CA VAL A 271 16.19 -7.03 0.26
C VAL A 271 16.22 -5.54 0.59
N ASP A 272 17.33 -4.88 0.26
CA ASP A 272 17.53 -3.46 0.49
C ASP A 272 16.95 -2.60 -0.66
N ASP A 273 16.61 -1.37 -0.33
CA ASP A 273 16.04 -0.39 -1.28
C ASP A 273 14.73 -0.86 -1.96
N PHE A 274 14.08 -1.86 -1.40
CA PHE A 274 12.83 -2.40 -1.93
C PHE A 274 11.71 -1.37 -1.89
N MET A 275 10.96 -1.25 -3.00
CA MET A 275 9.94 -0.22 -3.15
C MET A 275 8.67 -0.52 -2.34
N TRP A 276 8.39 -1.79 -2.07
CA TRP A 276 7.21 -2.26 -1.35
C TRP A 276 7.53 -2.73 0.07
N GLY A 277 6.57 -3.33 0.75
CA GLY A 277 6.77 -4.01 2.03
C GLY A 277 7.35 -5.41 1.82
N GLY A 278 6.68 -6.21 1.03
CA GLY A 278 7.03 -7.56 0.62
C GLY A 278 6.63 -7.84 -0.82
N MET A 279 6.87 -9.06 -1.26
CA MET A 279 6.44 -9.64 -2.54
C MET A 279 6.32 -11.15 -2.38
N GLU A 280 5.19 -11.67 -2.78
CA GLU A 280 4.75 -13.04 -2.57
C GLU A 280 5.41 -14.11 -3.46
N ASN A 281 6.52 -13.83 -4.12
CA ASN A 281 7.15 -14.78 -5.05
C ASN A 281 7.08 -16.23 -4.53
N ILE A 282 6.60 -17.14 -5.37
CA ILE A 282 6.41 -18.55 -4.99
C ILE A 282 7.68 -19.12 -4.37
N THR A 283 7.56 -19.73 -3.19
CA THR A 283 8.65 -20.36 -2.43
C THR A 283 9.80 -19.46 -2.01
N LEU A 284 9.85 -18.17 -2.44
CA LEU A 284 10.88 -17.19 -2.13
C LEU A 284 10.28 -15.80 -1.91
N ILE A 285 9.61 -15.59 -0.80
CA ILE A 285 9.03 -14.30 -0.42
C ILE A 285 10.13 -13.26 -0.24
N HIS A 286 10.06 -12.14 -0.96
CA HIS A 286 10.89 -10.98 -0.68
C HIS A 286 10.31 -10.16 0.46
N GLN A 287 11.16 -9.75 1.38
CA GLN A 287 10.80 -8.86 2.48
C GLN A 287 11.72 -7.64 2.45
N SER A 288 11.16 -6.45 2.52
CA SER A 288 11.98 -5.24 2.70
C SER A 288 12.83 -5.37 3.96
N SER A 289 14.11 -4.99 3.92
CA SER A 289 14.98 -4.96 5.11
C SER A 289 14.40 -4.13 6.26
N ARG A 290 13.45 -3.23 5.97
CA ARG A 290 12.66 -2.47 6.98
C ARG A 290 11.76 -3.35 7.85
N THR A 291 11.52 -4.59 7.45
CA THR A 291 10.74 -5.60 8.21
C THR A 291 11.53 -6.10 9.43
N MET A 292 12.86 -6.10 9.33
CA MET A 292 13.74 -6.51 10.42
C MET A 292 13.64 -5.52 11.59
N HIS A 293 13.48 -6.03 12.80
CA HIS A 293 13.33 -5.19 13.98
C HIS A 293 13.90 -5.84 15.25
N THR A 294 14.25 -5.00 16.20
CA THR A 294 14.66 -5.39 17.55
C THR A 294 13.49 -5.28 18.53
N ASP A 295 13.64 -5.78 19.76
CA ASP A 295 12.64 -5.62 20.83
C ASP A 295 12.33 -4.16 21.16
N ARG A 296 13.25 -3.24 20.89
CA ARG A 296 13.05 -1.80 21.05
C ARG A 296 11.93 -1.22 20.17
N ALA A 297 11.58 -1.91 19.09
CA ALA A 297 10.46 -1.51 18.22
C ALA A 297 9.09 -1.98 18.75
N ARG A 298 9.06 -3.06 19.56
CA ARG A 298 7.83 -3.66 20.06
C ARG A 298 7.23 -2.89 21.25
N PRO A 299 5.90 -2.89 21.43
CA PRO A 299 4.86 -3.50 20.58
C PRO A 299 4.42 -2.61 19.40
N ASP A 300 5.07 -1.48 19.16
CA ASP A 300 4.64 -0.44 18.20
C ASP A 300 4.85 -0.85 16.75
N HIS A 301 5.84 -1.72 16.51
CA HIS A 301 6.09 -2.35 15.23
C HIS A 301 6.34 -3.86 15.42
N THR A 302 5.72 -4.66 14.56
CA THR A 302 6.01 -6.08 14.36
C THR A 302 5.96 -6.37 12.85
N SER A 303 6.65 -7.41 12.44
CA SER A 303 6.63 -7.92 11.05
C SER A 303 5.38 -8.77 10.75
N ASP A 304 4.68 -9.26 11.80
CA ASP A 304 3.65 -10.30 11.69
C ASP A 304 2.58 -10.02 10.63
N GLY A 305 2.12 -8.77 10.52
CA GLY A 305 1.10 -8.39 9.56
C GLY A 305 1.56 -8.53 8.11
N LEU A 306 2.79 -8.09 7.81
CA LEU A 306 3.37 -8.20 6.47
C LEU A 306 3.68 -9.67 6.15
N VAL A 307 4.33 -10.38 7.06
CA VAL A 307 4.67 -11.80 6.89
C VAL A 307 3.41 -12.63 6.65
N ALA A 308 2.33 -12.40 7.41
CA ALA A 308 1.06 -13.10 7.20
C ALA A 308 0.43 -12.78 5.83
N HIS A 309 0.59 -11.54 5.33
CA HIS A 309 0.10 -11.13 4.02
C HIS A 309 0.81 -11.90 2.90
N GLU A 310 2.14 -11.91 2.91
CA GLU A 310 2.93 -12.60 1.89
C GLU A 310 2.77 -14.13 1.94
N ILE A 311 2.59 -14.71 3.13
CA ILE A 311 2.29 -16.14 3.28
C ILE A 311 0.88 -16.46 2.77
N ALA A 312 -0.11 -15.62 3.02
CA ALA A 312 -1.48 -15.82 2.55
C ALA A 312 -1.57 -15.88 1.02
N HIS A 313 -0.73 -15.10 0.35
CA HIS A 313 -0.61 -15.13 -1.10
C HIS A 313 -0.23 -16.50 -1.66
N GLN A 314 0.46 -17.35 -0.91
CA GLN A 314 0.85 -18.67 -1.40
C GLN A 314 -0.38 -19.51 -1.79
N TRP A 315 -1.56 -19.24 -1.20
CA TRP A 315 -2.86 -19.79 -1.65
C TRP A 315 -3.58 -18.84 -2.62
N PHE A 316 -3.75 -17.54 -2.26
CA PHE A 316 -4.52 -16.55 -3.04
C PHE A 316 -3.60 -15.46 -3.61
N GLY A 317 -3.26 -15.60 -4.85
CA GLY A 317 -2.24 -14.86 -5.60
C GLY A 317 -1.35 -15.82 -6.38
N ASN A 318 -0.92 -16.91 -5.73
CA ASN A 318 0.02 -17.88 -6.26
C ASN A 318 -0.67 -19.18 -6.74
N MET A 319 -1.20 -19.98 -5.82
CA MET A 319 -1.92 -21.20 -6.19
C MET A 319 -3.17 -20.88 -7.02
N LEU A 320 -3.98 -19.91 -6.57
CA LEU A 320 -5.03 -19.28 -7.35
C LEU A 320 -4.55 -17.89 -7.75
N THR A 321 -4.34 -17.64 -9.02
CA THR A 321 -3.88 -16.34 -9.52
C THR A 321 -4.97 -15.67 -10.36
N THR A 322 -5.11 -14.36 -10.24
CA THR A 322 -5.98 -13.61 -11.14
C THR A 322 -5.60 -13.84 -12.59
N ARG A 323 -6.59 -13.97 -13.48
CA ARG A 323 -6.36 -14.19 -14.93
C ARG A 323 -5.91 -12.92 -15.67
N ASN A 324 -6.28 -11.77 -15.12
CA ASN A 324 -5.92 -10.45 -15.64
C ASN A 324 -5.87 -9.45 -14.49
N TRP A 325 -5.15 -8.36 -14.69
CA TRP A 325 -4.93 -7.36 -13.65
C TRP A 325 -6.20 -6.63 -13.21
N ALA A 326 -7.24 -6.57 -14.08
CA ALA A 326 -8.54 -6.01 -13.70
C ALA A 326 -9.15 -6.71 -12.49
N ASN A 327 -8.85 -8.00 -12.26
CA ASN A 327 -9.32 -8.81 -11.14
C ASN A 327 -8.29 -8.98 -10.01
N ALA A 328 -7.23 -8.17 -9.94
CA ALA A 328 -6.14 -8.27 -8.96
C ALA A 328 -6.60 -8.25 -7.49
N TRP A 329 -7.82 -7.75 -7.19
CA TRP A 329 -8.38 -7.82 -5.84
C TRP A 329 -8.56 -9.25 -5.32
N LEU A 330 -8.62 -10.25 -6.21
CA LEU A 330 -8.68 -11.67 -5.81
C LEU A 330 -7.36 -12.14 -5.19
N ASN A 331 -6.23 -11.56 -5.59
CA ASN A 331 -4.94 -11.76 -4.93
C ASN A 331 -4.88 -10.93 -3.65
N GLU A 332 -4.89 -9.63 -3.77
CA GLU A 332 -4.60 -8.67 -2.71
C GLU A 332 -5.69 -8.57 -1.63
N GLY A 333 -6.93 -8.63 -2.06
CA GLY A 333 -8.08 -8.59 -1.16
C GLY A 333 -8.13 -9.83 -0.25
N PHE A 334 -7.86 -11.02 -0.79
CA PHE A 334 -7.75 -12.24 0.01
C PHE A 334 -6.56 -12.21 0.96
N ALA A 335 -5.37 -11.81 0.50
CA ALA A 335 -4.19 -11.73 1.35
C ALA A 335 -4.39 -10.72 2.49
N THR A 336 -4.96 -9.55 2.20
CA THR A 336 -5.30 -8.54 3.22
C THR A 336 -6.37 -9.06 4.19
N PHE A 337 -7.38 -9.79 3.70
CA PHE A 337 -8.41 -10.40 4.54
C PHE A 337 -7.83 -11.50 5.44
N LEU A 338 -6.98 -12.37 4.93
CA LEU A 338 -6.33 -13.41 5.72
C LEU A 338 -5.36 -12.81 6.76
N THR A 339 -4.70 -11.70 6.45
CA THR A 339 -3.92 -10.93 7.43
C THR A 339 -4.80 -10.44 8.59
N TYR A 340 -6.01 -9.92 8.27
CA TYR A 340 -6.98 -9.51 9.29
C TYR A 340 -7.45 -10.70 10.13
N VAL A 341 -7.73 -11.85 9.50
CA VAL A 341 -8.17 -13.08 10.19
C VAL A 341 -7.04 -13.69 11.03
N TRP A 342 -5.79 -13.63 10.55
CA TRP A 342 -4.62 -13.98 11.36
C TRP A 342 -4.51 -13.10 12.62
N GLN A 343 -4.70 -11.80 12.48
CA GLN A 343 -4.68 -10.89 13.62
C GLN A 343 -5.82 -11.19 14.62
N GLU A 344 -7.02 -11.58 14.12
CA GLU A 344 -8.14 -12.01 14.95
C GLU A 344 -7.80 -13.28 15.76
N TYR A 345 -7.08 -14.22 15.15
CA TYR A 345 -6.56 -15.43 15.80
C TYR A 345 -5.46 -15.14 16.82
N ASP A 346 -4.45 -14.35 16.41
CA ASP A 346 -3.24 -14.09 17.20
C ASP A 346 -3.48 -13.15 18.39
N LYS A 347 -4.19 -12.03 18.17
CA LYS A 347 -4.35 -10.94 19.15
C LYS A 347 -5.77 -10.76 19.65
N GLY A 348 -6.68 -11.54 19.10
CA GLY A 348 -8.10 -11.47 19.42
C GLY A 348 -8.88 -10.44 18.61
N ARG A 349 -10.19 -10.54 18.74
CA ARG A 349 -11.15 -9.79 17.93
C ARG A 349 -10.95 -8.27 18.01
N ASP A 350 -10.72 -7.72 19.18
CA ASP A 350 -10.62 -6.27 19.38
C ASP A 350 -9.42 -5.67 18.61
N ASP A 351 -8.27 -6.36 18.58
CA ASP A 351 -7.10 -5.94 17.80
C ASP A 351 -7.37 -5.97 16.29
N ALA A 352 -8.01 -7.02 15.79
CA ALA A 352 -8.40 -7.13 14.39
C ALA A 352 -9.41 -6.03 14.00
N GLU A 353 -10.43 -5.80 14.82
CA GLU A 353 -11.40 -4.71 14.62
C GLU A 353 -10.74 -3.34 14.62
N TYR A 354 -9.73 -3.13 15.46
CA TYR A 354 -8.96 -1.88 15.48
C TYR A 354 -8.16 -1.67 14.18
N SER A 355 -7.60 -2.73 13.61
CA SER A 355 -6.96 -2.70 12.29
C SER A 355 -7.98 -2.40 11.19
N ARG A 356 -9.18 -2.97 11.26
CA ARG A 356 -10.26 -2.73 10.31
C ARG A 356 -10.69 -1.25 10.27
N ARG A 357 -10.59 -0.51 11.37
CA ARG A 357 -10.78 0.96 11.39
C ARG A 357 -9.88 1.67 10.39
N TRP A 358 -8.61 1.23 10.27
CA TRP A 358 -7.67 1.79 9.31
C TRP A 358 -8.08 1.46 7.87
N MET A 359 -8.48 0.19 7.59
CA MET A 359 -8.98 -0.21 6.27
C MET A 359 -10.19 0.65 5.86
N MET A 360 -11.15 0.85 6.77
CA MET A 360 -12.33 1.72 6.54
C MET A 360 -11.93 3.17 6.20
N SER A 361 -10.91 3.70 6.87
CA SER A 361 -10.41 5.05 6.60
C SER A 361 -9.72 5.15 5.25
N SER A 362 -8.92 4.14 4.91
CA SER A 362 -8.22 4.03 3.63
C SER A 362 -9.20 3.96 2.45
N VAL A 363 -10.25 3.14 2.58
CA VAL A 363 -11.30 3.00 1.56
C VAL A 363 -12.10 4.31 1.40
N ARG A 364 -12.46 5.00 2.50
CA ARG A 364 -13.13 6.31 2.40
C ARG A 364 -12.27 7.38 1.74
N TRP A 365 -10.94 7.31 1.95
CA TRP A 365 -10.01 8.21 1.29
C TRP A 365 -9.89 7.90 -0.21
N ALA A 366 -9.75 6.62 -0.57
CA ALA A 366 -9.69 6.17 -1.96
C ALA A 366 -10.95 6.55 -2.74
N ASP A 367 -12.12 6.32 -2.16
CA ASP A 367 -13.40 6.69 -2.74
C ASP A 367 -13.55 8.21 -3.01
N LYS A 368 -12.86 9.03 -2.21
CA LYS A 368 -12.84 10.48 -2.43
C LYS A 368 -11.80 10.91 -3.48
N SER A 369 -10.64 10.27 -3.52
CA SER A 369 -9.48 10.68 -4.34
C SER A 369 -9.44 9.99 -5.70
N ASN A 370 -9.89 8.74 -5.78
CA ASN A 370 -9.89 7.92 -6.99
C ASN A 370 -11.10 6.95 -6.97
N PRO A 371 -12.34 7.47 -7.13
CA PRO A 371 -13.55 6.64 -7.11
C PRO A 371 -13.58 5.72 -8.34
N ARG A 372 -13.39 4.42 -8.13
CA ARG A 372 -13.46 3.40 -9.16
C ARG A 372 -14.02 2.07 -8.63
N PRO A 373 -14.53 1.18 -9.50
CA PRO A 373 -14.83 -0.20 -9.10
C PRO A 373 -13.55 -0.96 -8.72
N MET A 374 -13.70 -2.08 -8.01
CA MET A 374 -12.57 -2.98 -7.73
C MET A 374 -12.09 -3.65 -9.01
N VAL A 375 -13.01 -4.18 -9.80
CA VAL A 375 -12.74 -4.72 -11.14
C VAL A 375 -12.76 -3.58 -12.15
N GLN A 376 -11.61 -3.29 -12.75
CA GLN A 376 -11.43 -2.14 -13.64
C GLN A 376 -10.54 -2.53 -14.84
N TYR A 377 -11.11 -2.47 -16.04
CA TYR A 377 -10.38 -2.76 -17.29
C TYR A 377 -9.80 -1.51 -17.96
N TYR A 378 -10.15 -0.31 -17.48
CA TYR A 378 -9.66 0.96 -18.02
C TYR A 378 -8.55 1.50 -17.12
N TYR A 379 -7.29 1.36 -17.53
CA TYR A 379 -6.11 1.85 -16.80
C TYR A 379 -4.95 2.13 -17.78
N VAL A 380 -4.05 3.03 -17.42
CA VAL A 380 -2.85 3.36 -18.20
C VAL A 380 -1.74 2.35 -17.90
N SER A 381 -1.52 2.06 -16.62
CA SER A 381 -0.60 1.03 -16.14
C SER A 381 -1.35 0.08 -15.23
N ASP A 382 -1.03 -1.22 -15.29
CA ASP A 382 -1.52 -2.23 -14.35
C ASP A 382 -1.28 -1.82 -12.89
N MET A 383 -0.13 -1.19 -12.62
CA MET A 383 0.20 -0.68 -11.28
C MET A 383 -0.74 0.42 -10.77
N ASP A 384 -1.55 1.06 -11.64
CA ASP A 384 -2.60 2.01 -11.22
C ASP A 384 -3.73 1.34 -10.44
N LEU A 385 -3.87 0.01 -10.63
CA LEU A 385 -4.87 -0.80 -9.95
C LEU A 385 -4.49 -1.14 -8.50
N PHE A 386 -3.19 -1.09 -8.15
CA PHE A 386 -2.68 -1.47 -6.82
C PHE A 386 -2.88 -0.35 -5.81
N ASP A 387 -4.11 -0.19 -5.35
CA ASP A 387 -4.53 0.83 -4.40
C ASP A 387 -5.49 0.27 -3.33
N SER A 388 -6.02 1.13 -2.47
CA SER A 388 -6.95 0.72 -1.42
C SER A 388 -8.26 0.07 -1.92
N ASN A 389 -8.57 0.16 -3.22
CA ASN A 389 -9.75 -0.50 -3.76
C ASN A 389 -9.54 -2.02 -3.88
N ILE A 390 -8.34 -2.47 -4.25
CA ILE A 390 -8.07 -3.92 -4.33
C ILE A 390 -7.63 -4.52 -2.99
N TYR A 391 -6.86 -3.80 -2.18
CA TYR A 391 -6.40 -4.25 -0.85
C TYR A 391 -7.49 -4.13 0.22
N ALA A 392 -7.68 -2.93 0.74
CA ALA A 392 -8.54 -2.68 1.90
C ALA A 392 -10.03 -2.90 1.59
N LYS A 393 -10.53 -2.43 0.43
CA LYS A 393 -11.93 -2.66 0.04
C LYS A 393 -12.17 -4.14 -0.26
N GLY A 394 -11.22 -4.83 -0.93
CA GLY A 394 -11.28 -6.28 -1.17
C GLY A 394 -11.44 -7.06 0.14
N ALA A 395 -10.59 -6.79 1.13
CA ALA A 395 -10.69 -7.42 2.45
C ALA A 395 -12.01 -7.12 3.17
N LEU A 396 -12.49 -5.87 3.10
CA LEU A 396 -13.78 -5.49 3.70
C LEU A 396 -14.96 -6.19 3.02
N VAL A 397 -14.92 -6.36 1.70
CA VAL A 397 -15.94 -7.08 0.92
C VAL A 397 -16.00 -8.54 1.35
N LEU A 398 -14.85 -9.22 1.49
CA LEU A 398 -14.78 -10.59 2.01
C LEU A 398 -15.30 -10.68 3.45
N ASN A 399 -14.96 -9.71 4.29
CA ASN A 399 -15.49 -9.63 5.66
C ASN A 399 -17.01 -9.40 5.69
N MET A 400 -17.57 -8.58 4.80
CA MET A 400 -19.01 -8.39 4.68
C MET A 400 -19.71 -9.69 4.23
N LEU A 401 -19.14 -10.44 3.29
CA LEU A 401 -19.65 -11.78 2.91
C LEU A 401 -19.61 -12.74 4.09
N ARG A 402 -18.52 -12.73 4.88
CA ARG A 402 -18.42 -13.54 6.11
C ARG A 402 -19.52 -13.21 7.11
N GLN A 403 -19.87 -11.94 7.26
CA GLN A 403 -20.95 -11.52 8.16
C GLN A 403 -22.34 -11.82 7.58
N LEU A 404 -22.53 -11.65 6.28
CA LEU A 404 -23.82 -11.89 5.60
C LEU A 404 -24.21 -13.37 5.61
N LEU A 405 -23.23 -14.25 5.34
CA LEU A 405 -23.46 -15.69 5.18
C LEU A 405 -23.27 -16.48 6.48
N GLY A 406 -22.56 -15.90 7.46
CA GLY A 406 -22.11 -16.58 8.67
C GLY A 406 -20.78 -17.33 8.48
N TYR A 407 -20.12 -17.59 9.59
CA TYR A 407 -18.75 -18.12 9.62
C TYR A 407 -18.60 -19.44 8.87
N ASP A 408 -19.44 -20.44 9.18
CA ASP A 408 -19.30 -21.79 8.64
C ASP A 408 -19.57 -21.85 7.12
N ALA A 409 -20.60 -21.13 6.66
CA ALA A 409 -20.92 -21.06 5.23
C ALA A 409 -19.83 -20.38 4.45
N PHE A 410 -19.32 -19.24 4.94
CA PHE A 410 -18.24 -18.51 4.30
C PHE A 410 -16.99 -19.36 4.12
N TRP A 411 -16.49 -19.98 5.19
CA TRP A 411 -15.28 -20.81 5.11
C TRP A 411 -15.47 -22.08 4.29
N ARG A 412 -16.68 -22.62 4.28
CA ARG A 412 -17.02 -23.70 3.37
C ARG A 412 -16.90 -23.29 1.91
N VAL A 413 -17.35 -22.08 1.56
CA VAL A 413 -17.19 -21.53 0.20
C VAL A 413 -15.71 -21.33 -0.14
N VAL A 414 -14.94 -20.69 0.76
CA VAL A 414 -13.50 -20.42 0.54
C VAL A 414 -12.71 -21.71 0.31
N ARG A 415 -12.99 -22.77 1.10
CA ARG A 415 -12.35 -24.09 0.92
C ARG A 415 -12.70 -24.74 -0.42
N ASN A 416 -13.94 -24.64 -0.87
CA ASN A 416 -14.34 -25.18 -2.16
C ASN A 416 -13.75 -24.38 -3.32
N TYR A 417 -13.71 -23.05 -3.20
CA TYR A 417 -13.08 -22.16 -4.19
C TYR A 417 -11.59 -22.51 -4.33
N ALA A 418 -10.86 -22.59 -3.22
CA ALA A 418 -9.46 -22.97 -3.23
C ALA A 418 -9.23 -24.36 -3.83
N LYS A 419 -10.08 -25.34 -3.53
CA LYS A 419 -9.98 -26.71 -4.06
C LYS A 419 -10.29 -26.81 -5.55
N GLU A 420 -11.33 -26.13 -6.04
CA GLU A 420 -11.76 -26.21 -7.44
C GLU A 420 -10.78 -25.50 -8.38
N TYR A 421 -10.19 -24.40 -7.91
CA TYR A 421 -9.29 -23.59 -8.71
C TYR A 421 -7.81 -23.74 -8.34
N GLN A 422 -7.44 -24.82 -7.65
CA GLN A 422 -6.04 -25.12 -7.34
C GLN A 422 -5.19 -25.13 -8.60
N HIS A 423 -4.11 -24.33 -8.61
CA HIS A 423 -3.20 -24.11 -9.74
C HIS A 423 -3.87 -23.61 -11.03
N LYS A 424 -4.93 -22.81 -10.89
CA LYS A 424 -5.64 -22.19 -12.02
C LYS A 424 -5.68 -20.67 -11.90
N ASN A 425 -6.00 -20.05 -13.03
CA ASN A 425 -6.30 -18.64 -13.11
C ASN A 425 -7.79 -18.39 -12.89
N VAL A 426 -8.12 -17.30 -12.20
CA VAL A 426 -9.48 -16.99 -11.73
C VAL A 426 -9.89 -15.56 -12.06
N GLU A 427 -11.21 -15.36 -12.15
CA GLU A 427 -11.87 -14.06 -12.27
C GLU A 427 -12.95 -13.91 -11.18
N SER A 428 -13.45 -12.70 -10.96
CA SER A 428 -14.46 -12.42 -9.94
C SER A 428 -15.76 -13.22 -10.09
N GLN A 429 -16.10 -13.58 -11.33
CA GLN A 429 -17.28 -14.42 -11.63
C GLN A 429 -17.13 -15.85 -11.11
N ASP A 430 -15.90 -16.39 -11.12
CA ASP A 430 -15.62 -17.72 -10.58
C ASP A 430 -15.90 -17.76 -9.08
N LEU A 431 -15.40 -16.76 -8.35
CA LEU A 431 -15.66 -16.65 -6.92
C LEU A 431 -17.17 -16.48 -6.64
N LYS A 432 -17.85 -15.58 -7.37
CA LYS A 432 -19.31 -15.38 -7.23
C LYS A 432 -20.05 -16.69 -7.44
N ARG A 433 -19.74 -17.41 -8.50
CA ARG A 433 -20.37 -18.70 -8.83
C ARG A 433 -20.27 -19.71 -7.66
N ILE A 434 -19.08 -19.87 -7.08
CA ILE A 434 -18.89 -20.78 -5.94
C ILE A 434 -19.70 -20.34 -4.72
N PHE A 435 -19.78 -19.03 -4.45
CA PHE A 435 -20.63 -18.51 -3.37
C PHE A 435 -22.11 -18.86 -3.61
N GLU A 436 -22.62 -18.64 -4.82
CA GLU A 436 -24.01 -18.93 -5.18
C GLU A 436 -24.32 -20.44 -5.18
N ASP A 437 -23.47 -21.26 -5.75
CA ASP A 437 -23.64 -22.70 -5.83
C ASP A 437 -23.69 -23.37 -4.45
N ILE A 438 -22.85 -22.92 -3.53
CA ILE A 438 -22.76 -23.55 -2.19
C ILE A 438 -23.83 -23.04 -1.23
N THR A 439 -24.18 -21.76 -1.32
CA THR A 439 -25.13 -21.13 -0.39
C THR A 439 -26.55 -21.14 -0.89
N GLY A 440 -26.77 -21.34 -2.19
CA GLY A 440 -28.08 -21.21 -2.85
C GLY A 440 -28.64 -19.79 -2.85
N GLN A 441 -27.83 -18.78 -2.51
CA GLN A 441 -28.23 -17.39 -2.47
C GLN A 441 -27.82 -16.67 -3.77
N ASN A 442 -28.70 -15.85 -4.32
CA ASN A 442 -28.32 -14.95 -5.41
C ASN A 442 -27.53 -13.78 -4.82
N LEU A 443 -26.27 -13.65 -5.23
CA LEU A 443 -25.33 -12.62 -4.81
C LEU A 443 -24.98 -11.63 -5.92
N GLU A 444 -25.68 -11.68 -7.07
CA GLU A 444 -25.49 -10.73 -8.18
C GLU A 444 -25.48 -9.28 -7.67
N TRP A 445 -26.53 -8.90 -6.91
CA TRP A 445 -26.68 -7.57 -6.32
C TRP A 445 -25.47 -7.14 -5.45
N PHE A 446 -24.85 -8.11 -4.75
CA PHE A 446 -23.71 -7.84 -3.86
C PHE A 446 -22.45 -7.57 -4.66
N PHE A 447 -22.16 -8.40 -5.67
CA PHE A 447 -20.98 -8.23 -6.55
C PHE A 447 -21.13 -6.99 -7.41
N ASP A 448 -22.31 -6.72 -7.99
CA ASP A 448 -22.57 -5.52 -8.78
C ASP A 448 -22.26 -4.25 -7.99
N GLN A 449 -22.75 -4.20 -6.76
CA GLN A 449 -22.64 -3.04 -5.88
C GLN A 449 -21.24 -2.81 -5.33
N TRP A 450 -20.54 -3.88 -4.93
CA TRP A 450 -19.28 -3.76 -4.19
C TRP A 450 -18.03 -4.03 -5.03
N VAL A 451 -18.16 -4.86 -6.07
CA VAL A 451 -17.04 -5.31 -6.91
C VAL A 451 -17.01 -4.54 -8.23
N TYR A 452 -18.15 -4.42 -8.90
CA TYR A 452 -18.25 -3.85 -10.25
C TYR A 452 -18.67 -2.39 -10.28
N SER A 453 -19.07 -1.80 -9.15
CA SER A 453 -19.45 -0.38 -9.05
C SER A 453 -18.51 0.42 -8.17
N ALA A 454 -18.38 1.71 -8.50
CA ALA A 454 -17.68 2.69 -7.69
C ALA A 454 -18.57 3.27 -6.59
N GLY A 455 -17.95 3.88 -5.58
CA GLY A 455 -18.65 4.65 -4.55
C GLY A 455 -18.86 3.89 -3.25
N LEU A 456 -19.29 4.64 -2.23
CA LEU A 456 -19.66 4.16 -0.90
C LEU A 456 -20.99 4.74 -0.49
N PRO A 457 -21.80 4.03 0.32
CA PRO A 457 -23.02 4.58 0.87
C PRO A 457 -22.75 5.74 1.82
N GLU A 458 -23.56 6.80 1.71
CA GLU A 458 -23.59 7.93 2.64
C GLU A 458 -24.94 7.93 3.36
N LEU A 459 -24.91 7.76 4.68
CA LEU A 459 -26.12 7.57 5.47
C LEU A 459 -26.37 8.77 6.39
N GLU A 460 -27.54 9.42 6.28
CA GLU A 460 -28.06 10.32 7.30
C GLU A 460 -29.05 9.56 8.16
N ILE A 461 -28.78 9.49 9.47
CA ILE A 461 -29.53 8.68 10.42
C ILE A 461 -30.20 9.58 11.45
N LYS A 462 -31.49 9.38 11.66
CA LYS A 462 -32.30 10.05 12.68
C LYS A 462 -33.18 9.04 13.40
N TYR A 463 -33.35 9.20 14.69
CA TYR A 463 -34.32 8.42 15.44
C TYR A 463 -35.13 9.26 16.42
N LYS A 464 -36.31 8.76 16.76
CA LYS A 464 -37.19 9.36 17.77
C LYS A 464 -37.91 8.27 18.55
N TYR A 465 -37.80 8.29 19.87
CA TYR A 465 -38.58 7.42 20.74
C TYR A 465 -40.01 7.90 20.90
N ASN A 466 -40.97 6.99 20.73
CA ASN A 466 -42.37 7.23 20.96
C ASN A 466 -42.83 6.47 22.23
N ARG A 467 -42.96 7.18 23.33
CA ARG A 467 -43.35 6.62 24.63
C ARG A 467 -44.74 5.98 24.61
N ARG A 468 -45.69 6.54 23.79
CA ARG A 468 -47.07 6.07 23.78
C ARG A 468 -47.17 4.68 23.12
N ASN A 469 -46.38 4.43 22.12
CA ASN A 469 -46.42 3.21 21.31
C ASN A 469 -45.21 2.32 21.58
N GLU A 470 -44.40 2.65 22.56
CA GLU A 470 -43.24 1.86 23.00
C GLU A 470 -42.31 1.40 21.85
N HIS A 471 -41.98 2.33 20.96
CA HIS A 471 -41.06 2.03 19.85
C HIS A 471 -40.13 3.20 19.55
N VAL A 472 -38.99 2.88 18.94
CA VAL A 472 -38.10 3.80 18.28
C VAL A 472 -38.47 3.86 16.79
N LYS A 473 -38.84 5.04 16.31
CA LYS A 473 -38.90 5.34 14.88
C LYS A 473 -37.51 5.69 14.41
N LEU A 474 -36.88 4.81 13.62
CA LEU A 474 -35.58 5.00 13.00
C LEU A 474 -35.76 5.34 11.54
N THR A 475 -35.19 6.45 11.08
CA THR A 475 -35.20 6.88 9.67
C THR A 475 -33.75 6.92 9.19
N ILE A 476 -33.47 6.27 8.09
CA ILE A 476 -32.14 6.21 7.44
C ILE A 476 -32.32 6.66 6.00
N LYS A 477 -31.56 7.68 5.60
CA LYS A 477 -31.56 8.20 4.24
C LYS A 477 -30.20 8.01 3.62
N GLN A 478 -30.14 7.48 2.40
CA GLN A 478 -28.97 7.43 1.56
C GLN A 478 -28.80 8.80 0.87
N THR A 479 -27.67 9.47 1.07
CA THR A 479 -27.42 10.85 0.64
C THR A 479 -26.31 11.01 -0.39
N GLN A 480 -25.69 9.91 -0.84
CA GLN A 480 -24.70 9.93 -1.90
C GLN A 480 -25.30 10.46 -3.20
N ASN A 481 -24.45 11.03 -4.06
CA ASN A 481 -24.87 11.50 -5.37
C ASN A 481 -25.17 10.30 -6.29
N ILE A 482 -26.45 10.01 -6.52
CA ILE A 482 -26.93 8.89 -7.35
C ILE A 482 -26.59 9.02 -8.85
N GLN A 483 -26.11 10.19 -9.29
CA GLN A 483 -25.59 10.33 -10.67
C GLN A 483 -24.22 9.66 -10.82
N ASN A 484 -23.46 9.57 -9.71
CA ASN A 484 -22.11 9.02 -9.68
C ASN A 484 -22.03 7.69 -8.90
N SER A 485 -23.10 7.30 -8.19
CA SER A 485 -23.16 6.09 -7.38
C SER A 485 -24.60 5.59 -7.27
N SER A 486 -24.81 4.28 -7.34
CA SER A 486 -26.11 3.66 -7.18
C SER A 486 -26.66 3.78 -5.75
N LEU A 487 -27.95 3.52 -5.55
CA LEU A 487 -28.49 3.20 -4.23
C LEU A 487 -27.95 1.83 -3.80
N PHE A 488 -27.56 1.73 -2.54
CA PHE A 488 -27.02 0.51 -1.97
C PHE A 488 -28.11 -0.32 -1.27
N ARG A 489 -28.05 -1.62 -1.45
CA ARG A 489 -28.79 -2.60 -0.67
C ARG A 489 -27.93 -3.04 0.51
N LEU A 490 -28.35 -2.68 1.74
CA LEU A 490 -27.52 -2.83 2.92
C LEU A 490 -28.22 -3.68 4.00
N PRO A 491 -27.68 -4.87 4.36
CA PRO A 491 -28.06 -5.60 5.57
C PRO A 491 -27.41 -4.93 6.78
N ILE A 492 -28.17 -4.36 7.68
CA ILE A 492 -27.67 -3.62 8.85
C ILE A 492 -28.25 -4.19 10.14
N THR A 493 -27.38 -4.41 11.12
CA THR A 493 -27.80 -4.70 12.50
C THR A 493 -27.97 -3.40 13.27
N VAL A 494 -29.17 -3.16 13.77
CA VAL A 494 -29.49 -2.07 14.71
C VAL A 494 -29.47 -2.64 16.12
N LEU A 495 -28.74 -1.99 17.04
CA LEU A 495 -28.76 -2.29 18.46
C LEU A 495 -29.45 -1.16 19.22
N ILE A 496 -30.43 -1.48 20.04
CA ILE A 496 -31.07 -0.58 20.98
C ILE A 496 -30.80 -1.07 22.41
N ASP A 497 -30.21 -0.20 23.24
CA ASP A 497 -30.07 -0.41 24.66
C ASP A 497 -31.03 0.52 25.42
N ASN A 498 -32.03 -0.05 26.06
CA ASN A 498 -32.99 0.64 26.91
C ASN A 498 -32.94 0.16 28.37
N GLY A 499 -31.81 -0.47 28.74
CA GLY A 499 -31.62 -1.27 29.96
C GLY A 499 -31.60 -2.78 29.69
N GLU A 500 -32.06 -3.15 28.49
CA GLU A 500 -31.91 -4.46 27.87
C GLU A 500 -31.42 -4.23 26.43
N ILE A 501 -30.53 -5.12 25.95
CA ILE A 501 -30.00 -5.03 24.59
C ILE A 501 -30.91 -5.77 23.61
N VAL A 502 -31.48 -5.04 22.68
CA VAL A 502 -32.29 -5.56 21.57
C VAL A 502 -31.51 -5.38 20.27
N ARG A 503 -31.36 -6.43 19.49
CA ARG A 503 -30.79 -6.40 18.13
C ARG A 503 -31.85 -6.71 17.10
N GLN A 504 -31.88 -5.91 16.03
CA GLN A 504 -32.76 -6.14 14.90
C GLN A 504 -31.99 -5.98 13.60
N ASN A 505 -32.05 -7.01 12.74
CA ASN A 505 -31.53 -6.93 11.38
C ASN A 505 -32.57 -6.24 10.49
N ILE A 506 -32.13 -5.27 9.73
CA ILE A 506 -32.95 -4.50 8.77
C ILE A 506 -32.25 -4.47 7.42
N TRP A 507 -33.04 -4.27 6.37
CA TRP A 507 -32.53 -4.02 5.02
C TRP A 507 -32.85 -2.58 4.62
N ILE A 508 -31.84 -1.88 4.14
CA ILE A 508 -32.00 -0.56 3.52
C ILE A 508 -31.88 -0.79 2.02
N GLU A 509 -32.94 -0.48 1.27
CA GLU A 509 -33.01 -0.73 -0.18
C GLU A 509 -33.44 0.55 -0.93
N ASP A 510 -34.10 1.48 -0.22
CA ASP A 510 -34.61 2.72 -0.77
C ASP A 510 -33.76 3.94 -0.42
N GLU A 511 -34.00 5.08 -1.10
CA GLU A 511 -33.32 6.35 -0.76
C GLU A 511 -33.61 6.75 0.70
N GLU A 512 -34.86 6.53 1.19
CA GLU A 512 -35.24 6.76 2.59
C GLU A 512 -36.03 5.58 3.13
N SER A 513 -35.54 4.95 4.17
CA SER A 513 -36.20 3.82 4.84
C SER A 513 -36.57 4.21 6.27
N THR A 514 -37.76 3.81 6.72
CA THR A 514 -38.24 4.03 8.09
C THR A 514 -38.58 2.70 8.76
N PHE A 515 -38.06 2.48 9.97
CA PHE A 515 -38.26 1.28 10.77
C PHE A 515 -38.87 1.64 12.12
N LEU A 516 -39.79 0.78 12.58
CA LEU A 516 -40.39 0.89 13.91
C LEU A 516 -39.85 -0.28 14.76
N ILE A 517 -38.94 0.02 15.65
CA ILE A 517 -38.26 -0.98 16.48
C ILE A 517 -38.83 -0.93 17.90
N PRO A 518 -39.34 -2.06 18.42
CA PRO A 518 -39.89 -2.10 19.79
C PRO A 518 -38.87 -1.67 20.84
N SER A 519 -39.28 -0.84 21.79
CA SER A 519 -38.48 -0.40 22.92
C SER A 519 -39.40 0.07 24.06
N MET A 520 -39.42 -0.69 25.16
CA MET A 520 -40.29 -0.37 26.30
C MET A 520 -39.93 0.96 27.00
N ARG A 521 -38.68 1.40 26.89
CA ARG A 521 -38.16 2.61 27.50
C ARG A 521 -37.43 3.47 26.47
N ASN A 522 -37.23 4.73 26.80
CA ASN A 522 -36.36 5.60 26.00
C ASN A 522 -34.95 5.04 25.97
N PRO A 523 -34.35 4.79 24.79
CA PRO A 523 -33.02 4.23 24.69
C PRO A 523 -31.95 5.04 25.40
N ASN A 524 -31.03 4.35 26.04
CA ASN A 524 -29.77 4.92 26.50
C ASN A 524 -28.81 5.09 25.32
N MET A 525 -28.93 4.18 24.32
CA MET A 525 -28.06 4.12 23.14
C MET A 525 -28.81 3.44 21.98
N VAL A 526 -28.61 3.97 20.77
CA VAL A 526 -29.05 3.36 19.49
C VAL A 526 -27.82 3.25 18.59
N LEU A 527 -27.43 2.05 18.17
CA LEU A 527 -26.36 1.82 17.19
C LEU A 527 -27.00 1.40 15.86
N VAL A 528 -26.44 1.90 14.76
CA VAL A 528 -26.82 1.50 13.39
C VAL A 528 -25.55 1.01 12.71
N ASP A 529 -25.58 -0.22 12.18
CA ASP A 529 -24.43 -0.99 11.75
C ASP A 529 -23.49 -1.23 12.93
N GLU A 530 -23.99 -2.00 13.92
CA GLU A 530 -23.25 -2.39 15.13
C GLU A 530 -21.87 -2.94 14.75
N GLY A 531 -20.81 -2.34 15.31
CA GLY A 531 -19.42 -2.69 15.02
C GLY A 531 -18.88 -2.12 13.70
N HIS A 532 -19.63 -1.26 13.01
CA HIS A 532 -19.21 -0.62 11.74
C HIS A 532 -18.72 -1.63 10.68
N ILE A 533 -19.55 -2.60 10.30
CA ILE A 533 -19.18 -3.66 9.35
C ILE A 533 -19.07 -3.13 7.93
N ILE A 534 -19.98 -2.24 7.53
CA ILE A 534 -20.10 -1.73 6.17
C ILE A 534 -19.21 -0.50 5.97
N PRO A 535 -18.35 -0.45 4.94
CA PRO A 535 -17.62 0.77 4.58
C PRO A 535 -18.62 1.84 4.10
N LYS A 536 -18.69 2.94 4.83
CA LYS A 536 -19.68 4.01 4.62
C LYS A 536 -19.21 5.35 5.17
N ARG A 537 -19.87 6.40 4.74
CA ARG A 537 -19.93 7.70 5.44
C ARG A 537 -21.23 7.79 6.21
N MET A 538 -21.18 8.29 7.44
CA MET A 538 -22.35 8.31 8.33
C MET A 538 -22.47 9.64 9.05
N LYS A 539 -23.64 10.27 8.94
CA LYS A 539 -24.07 11.39 9.75
C LYS A 539 -25.14 10.91 10.72
N PHE A 540 -24.81 10.88 11.99
CA PHE A 540 -25.69 10.44 13.06
C PHE A 540 -25.52 11.35 14.28
N ASP A 541 -26.36 12.38 14.38
CA ASP A 541 -26.30 13.35 15.46
C ASP A 541 -26.95 12.80 16.74
N LYS A 542 -26.17 12.75 17.80
CA LYS A 542 -26.57 12.23 19.10
C LYS A 542 -26.35 13.25 20.21
N LYS A 543 -27.17 13.17 21.26
CA LYS A 543 -26.95 13.96 22.47
C LYS A 543 -25.67 13.53 23.18
N HIS A 544 -24.94 14.48 23.77
CA HIS A 544 -23.73 14.16 24.51
C HIS A 544 -23.94 13.14 25.66
N THR A 545 -25.13 13.07 26.24
CA THR A 545 -25.49 12.09 27.28
C THR A 545 -25.53 10.67 26.71
N GLU A 546 -26.06 10.49 25.52
CA GLU A 546 -26.05 9.22 24.79
C GLU A 546 -24.64 8.84 24.34
N LEU A 547 -23.86 9.81 23.79
CA LEU A 547 -22.46 9.56 23.41
C LEU A 547 -21.62 9.14 24.62
N ILE A 548 -21.82 9.75 25.81
CA ILE A 548 -21.17 9.33 27.05
C ILE A 548 -21.53 7.89 27.41
N TYR A 549 -22.81 7.52 27.28
CA TYR A 549 -23.24 6.16 27.56
C TYR A 549 -22.65 5.18 26.57
N GLN A 550 -22.72 5.47 25.27
CA GLN A 550 -22.16 4.67 24.20
C GLN A 550 -20.65 4.46 24.36
N ALA A 551 -19.89 5.52 24.63
CA ALA A 551 -18.43 5.45 24.82
C ALA A 551 -17.99 4.51 25.97
N LYS A 552 -18.87 4.28 26.94
CA LYS A 552 -18.60 3.41 28.10
C LYS A 552 -19.15 2.00 27.94
N ASN A 553 -20.25 1.82 27.23
CA ASN A 553 -21.07 0.61 27.31
C ASN A 553 -21.29 -0.10 25.99
N ALA A 554 -20.95 0.51 24.85
CA ALA A 554 -21.12 -0.17 23.56
C ALA A 554 -20.29 -1.46 23.49
N PRO A 555 -20.87 -2.58 23.02
CA PRO A 555 -20.20 -3.88 23.03
C PRO A 555 -18.94 -3.89 22.17
N HIS A 556 -18.97 -3.26 21.00
CA HIS A 556 -17.86 -3.22 20.09
C HIS A 556 -16.95 -2.02 20.29
N ILE A 557 -15.64 -2.23 20.19
CA ILE A 557 -14.64 -1.17 20.38
C ILE A 557 -14.82 -0.01 19.37
N LEU A 558 -15.21 -0.30 18.12
CA LEU A 558 -15.38 0.74 17.11
C LEU A 558 -16.54 1.67 17.41
N ASP A 559 -17.62 1.15 18.00
CA ASP A 559 -18.74 1.97 18.47
C ASP A 559 -18.36 2.88 19.66
N ARG A 560 -17.49 2.37 20.58
CA ARG A 560 -16.95 3.17 21.68
C ARG A 560 -16.03 4.28 21.15
N ILE A 561 -15.10 3.92 20.25
CA ILE A 561 -14.16 4.86 19.64
C ILE A 561 -14.91 5.96 18.87
N TRP A 562 -15.92 5.59 18.05
CA TRP A 562 -16.75 6.55 17.33
C TRP A 562 -17.43 7.56 18.28
N ALA A 563 -17.99 7.08 19.39
CA ALA A 563 -18.61 7.95 20.38
C ALA A 563 -17.61 8.89 21.06
N ILE A 564 -16.39 8.43 21.35
CA ILE A 564 -15.29 9.22 21.90
C ILE A 564 -14.90 10.35 20.95
N GLU A 565 -14.71 10.03 19.65
CA GLU A 565 -14.42 11.02 18.61
C GLU A 565 -15.53 12.09 18.52
N LYS A 566 -16.79 11.66 18.55
CA LYS A 566 -17.94 12.58 18.57
C LYS A 566 -18.06 13.40 19.85
N LEU A 567 -17.54 12.92 20.98
CA LEU A 567 -17.48 13.72 22.22
C LEU A 567 -16.42 14.82 22.15
N ALA A 568 -15.32 14.60 21.42
CA ALA A 568 -14.31 15.63 21.22
C ALA A 568 -14.85 16.86 20.48
N ASP A 569 -15.78 16.66 19.53
CA ASP A 569 -16.47 17.72 18.78
C ASP A 569 -17.52 18.51 19.60
N GLN A 570 -17.89 18.03 20.80
CA GLN A 570 -18.95 18.67 21.61
C GLN A 570 -18.43 19.88 22.37
N PRO A 571 -19.34 20.87 22.69
CA PRO A 571 -19.00 21.97 23.57
C PRO A 571 -18.46 21.50 24.92
N HIS A 572 -17.54 22.27 25.53
CA HIS A 572 -16.91 21.93 26.80
C HIS A 572 -17.89 21.66 27.91
N LYS A 573 -17.90 20.44 28.48
CA LYS A 573 -18.68 20.01 29.62
C LYS A 573 -17.83 19.14 30.55
N LYS A 574 -17.89 19.42 31.83
CA LYS A 574 -17.16 18.68 32.86
C LYS A 574 -17.50 17.19 32.88
N THR A 575 -18.71 16.81 32.46
CA THR A 575 -19.14 15.41 32.34
C THR A 575 -18.40 14.68 31.20
N ILE A 576 -18.15 15.34 30.06
CA ILE A 576 -17.38 14.79 28.95
C ILE A 576 -15.93 14.61 29.38
N GLU A 577 -15.29 15.64 29.94
CA GLU A 577 -13.92 15.56 30.47
C GLU A 577 -13.75 14.38 31.43
N LYS A 578 -14.61 14.27 32.45
CA LYS A 578 -14.57 13.15 33.39
C LYS A 578 -14.74 11.79 32.72
N THR A 579 -15.57 11.72 31.68
CA THR A 579 -15.77 10.48 30.93
C THR A 579 -14.53 10.09 30.14
N LEU A 580 -13.93 11.03 29.41
CA LEU A 580 -12.69 10.77 28.65
C LEU A 580 -11.54 10.36 29.58
N VAL A 581 -11.37 11.03 30.73
CA VAL A 581 -10.38 10.66 31.75
C VAL A 581 -10.65 9.26 32.31
N HIS A 582 -11.91 8.93 32.58
CA HIS A 582 -12.27 7.59 33.05
C HIS A 582 -11.94 6.51 32.03
N ILE A 583 -12.28 6.72 30.76
CA ILE A 583 -12.00 5.78 29.66
C ILE A 583 -10.50 5.62 29.47
N LEU A 584 -9.72 6.70 29.43
CA LEU A 584 -8.26 6.66 29.31
C LEU A 584 -7.62 5.78 30.37
N ASN A 585 -8.15 5.78 31.59
CA ASN A 585 -7.55 5.03 32.69
C ASN A 585 -8.11 3.62 32.88
N ASN A 586 -9.31 3.29 32.36
CA ASN A 586 -10.03 2.09 32.80
C ASN A 586 -10.59 1.24 31.65
N ASP A 587 -10.65 1.70 30.38
CA ASP A 587 -11.12 0.83 29.30
C ASP A 587 -10.17 -0.36 29.14
N SER A 588 -10.72 -1.55 28.91
CA SER A 588 -9.95 -2.78 28.80
C SER A 588 -9.04 -2.77 27.56
N PHE A 589 -9.48 -2.15 26.47
CA PHE A 589 -8.78 -2.17 25.21
C PHE A 589 -7.93 -0.91 24.99
N TYR A 590 -6.64 -1.11 24.67
CA TYR A 590 -5.69 0.01 24.48
C TYR A 590 -6.12 1.00 23.38
N GLY A 591 -6.73 0.55 22.28
CA GLY A 591 -7.18 1.41 21.17
C GLY A 591 -8.27 2.39 21.59
N VAL A 592 -9.17 2.00 22.50
CA VAL A 592 -10.19 2.89 23.10
C VAL A 592 -9.53 3.92 24.03
N ARG A 593 -8.50 3.49 24.81
CA ARG A 593 -7.69 4.42 25.63
C ARG A 593 -6.89 5.41 24.77
N ILE A 594 -6.36 4.99 23.62
CA ILE A 594 -5.72 5.89 22.65
C ILE A 594 -6.71 6.95 22.17
N ALA A 595 -7.91 6.53 21.73
CA ALA A 595 -8.94 7.46 21.28
C ALA A 595 -9.32 8.48 22.38
N ALA A 596 -9.38 8.04 23.63
CA ALA A 596 -9.64 8.94 24.77
C ALA A 596 -8.50 9.94 25.02
N ALA A 597 -7.22 9.53 24.85
CA ALA A 597 -6.08 10.44 24.96
C ALA A 597 -6.08 11.47 23.82
N GLU A 598 -6.39 11.05 22.60
CA GLU A 598 -6.51 11.92 21.43
C GLU A 598 -7.65 12.93 21.60
N ALA A 599 -8.83 12.44 22.03
CA ALA A 599 -9.98 13.30 22.33
C ALA A 599 -9.68 14.33 23.44
N LEU A 600 -8.92 13.96 24.47
CA LEU A 600 -8.46 14.91 25.51
C LEU A 600 -7.49 15.96 24.96
N GLY A 601 -6.63 15.58 24.02
CA GLY A 601 -5.75 16.50 23.31
C GLY A 601 -6.51 17.54 22.46
N GLU A 602 -7.58 17.13 21.79
CA GLU A 602 -8.46 18.01 21.01
C GLU A 602 -9.36 18.87 21.92
N TYR A 603 -9.90 18.26 22.96
CA TYR A 603 -10.80 18.88 23.92
C TYR A 603 -10.10 19.94 24.81
N LYS A 604 -8.79 19.80 25.02
CA LYS A 604 -7.90 20.70 25.79
C LYS A 604 -8.46 21.13 27.16
N PRO A 605 -8.70 20.20 28.07
CA PRO A 605 -9.16 20.55 29.40
C PRO A 605 -8.11 21.40 30.14
N ARG A 606 -8.54 22.24 31.09
CA ARG A 606 -7.67 23.19 31.83
C ARG A 606 -6.44 22.54 32.47
N LYS A 607 -6.55 21.26 32.90
CA LYS A 607 -5.48 20.44 33.46
C LYS A 607 -5.07 19.28 32.57
N GLY A 608 -5.21 19.43 31.27
CA GLY A 608 -4.97 18.33 30.30
C GLY A 608 -3.55 17.78 30.35
N GLU A 609 -2.56 18.64 30.58
CA GLU A 609 -1.18 18.21 30.76
C GLU A 609 -1.00 17.26 31.97
N GLU A 610 -1.59 17.60 33.13
CA GLU A 610 -1.53 16.76 34.32
C GLU A 610 -2.25 15.43 34.11
N ILE A 611 -3.39 15.44 33.45
CA ILE A 611 -4.17 14.24 33.10
C ILE A 611 -3.34 13.30 32.26
N LEU A 612 -2.75 13.79 31.16
CA LEU A 612 -1.98 12.98 30.22
C LEU A 612 -0.67 12.46 30.82
N MET A 613 0.04 13.28 31.58
CA MET A 613 1.26 12.86 32.28
C MET A 613 0.99 11.82 33.37
N ASN A 614 -0.07 12.01 34.17
CA ASN A 614 -0.44 11.06 35.23
C ASN A 614 -0.95 9.71 34.67
N ALA A 615 -1.55 9.73 33.49
CA ALA A 615 -1.99 8.51 32.82
C ALA A 615 -0.80 7.69 32.27
N TYR A 616 0.28 8.33 31.84
CA TYR A 616 1.40 7.72 31.14
C TYR A 616 1.97 6.47 31.82
N ASP A 617 2.29 6.52 33.12
CA ASP A 617 3.02 5.43 33.81
C ASP A 617 2.25 4.11 33.87
N ARG A 618 0.94 4.16 33.79
CA ARG A 618 0.04 3.01 33.97
C ARG A 618 -0.42 2.36 32.66
N GLN A 619 0.12 2.80 31.51
CA GLN A 619 -0.43 2.44 30.21
C GLN A 619 0.44 1.47 29.41
N ASP A 620 -0.21 0.79 28.49
CA ASP A 620 0.43 0.14 27.35
C ASP A 620 1.27 1.16 26.56
N ASN A 621 2.36 0.72 25.94
CA ASN A 621 3.29 1.62 25.28
C ASN A 621 2.64 2.45 24.15
N ARG A 622 1.69 1.88 23.43
CA ARG A 622 0.94 2.58 22.37
C ARG A 622 0.08 3.72 22.94
N VAL A 623 -0.50 3.53 24.14
CA VAL A 623 -1.26 4.56 24.87
C VAL A 623 -0.32 5.63 25.44
N LYS A 624 0.85 5.23 25.98
CA LYS A 624 1.91 6.16 26.39
C LYS A 624 2.25 7.14 25.29
N ARG A 625 2.46 6.63 24.08
CA ARG A 625 2.75 7.45 22.89
C ARG A 625 1.60 8.42 22.55
N ALA A 626 0.35 7.98 22.67
CA ALA A 626 -0.80 8.87 22.48
C ALA A 626 -0.82 10.00 23.52
N CYS A 627 -0.55 9.70 24.78
CA CYS A 627 -0.42 10.73 25.83
C CYS A 627 0.70 11.72 25.49
N ILE A 628 1.89 11.25 25.09
CA ILE A 628 3.04 12.07 24.69
C ILE A 628 2.66 13.03 23.55
N ARG A 629 2.11 12.51 22.45
CA ARG A 629 1.78 13.33 21.26
C ARG A 629 0.79 14.44 21.58
N ASN A 630 -0.13 14.21 22.50
CA ASN A 630 -1.14 15.19 22.89
C ASN A 630 -0.66 16.22 23.92
N LEU A 631 0.61 16.12 24.39
CA LEU A 631 1.28 17.16 25.16
C LEU A 631 1.84 18.31 24.33
N ARG A 632 1.88 18.21 23.00
CA ARG A 632 2.52 19.17 22.09
C ARG A 632 2.05 20.62 22.21
N ASP A 633 0.80 20.82 22.63
CA ASP A 633 0.20 22.16 22.77
C ASP A 633 0.37 22.76 24.17
N TYR A 634 0.86 21.98 25.14
CA TYR A 634 1.10 22.43 26.50
C TYR A 634 2.55 22.89 26.69
N LYS A 635 2.72 24.23 26.87
CA LYS A 635 4.04 24.87 27.06
C LYS A 635 4.36 24.98 28.55
N GLY A 636 5.55 24.59 28.93
CA GLY A 636 5.99 24.74 30.32
C GLY A 636 7.11 23.81 30.76
N THR A 637 7.79 24.18 31.80
CA THR A 637 8.95 23.45 32.35
C THR A 637 8.59 22.02 32.78
N LYS A 638 7.38 21.83 33.30
CA LYS A 638 6.89 20.51 33.74
C LYS A 638 6.80 19.53 32.61
N VAL A 639 6.13 19.91 31.51
CA VAL A 639 5.99 19.07 30.29
C VAL A 639 7.35 18.84 29.63
N ARG A 640 8.16 19.90 29.51
CA ARG A 640 9.52 19.80 28.93
C ARG A 640 10.37 18.78 29.71
N ASN A 641 10.45 18.86 31.02
CA ASN A 641 11.25 17.96 31.83
C ASN A 641 10.75 16.52 31.75
N PHE A 642 9.43 16.32 31.78
CA PHE A 642 8.80 15.02 31.60
C PHE A 642 9.19 14.37 30.24
N LEU A 643 9.12 15.11 29.14
CA LEU A 643 9.52 14.62 27.83
C LEU A 643 11.02 14.33 27.75
N PHE A 644 11.86 15.19 28.36
CA PHE A 644 13.30 14.98 28.42
C PHE A 644 13.64 13.69 29.17
N GLU A 645 13.04 13.42 30.32
CA GLU A 645 13.21 12.17 31.07
C GLU A 645 12.82 10.94 30.26
N ILE A 646 11.73 11.00 29.50
CA ILE A 646 11.31 9.90 28.61
C ILE A 646 12.36 9.66 27.53
N ILE A 647 12.87 10.71 26.89
CA ILE A 647 13.90 10.59 25.84
C ILE A 647 15.15 9.90 26.38
N MET A 648 15.57 10.23 27.60
CA MET A 648 16.81 9.72 28.18
C MET A 648 16.67 8.30 28.77
N ASN A 649 15.48 7.89 29.20
CA ASN A 649 15.28 6.66 29.97
C ASN A 649 14.46 5.58 29.27
N SER A 650 13.73 5.89 28.20
CA SER A 650 12.92 4.89 27.51
C SER A 650 13.79 3.99 26.61
N SER A 651 13.56 2.69 26.69
CA SER A 651 14.17 1.70 25.79
C SER A 651 13.41 1.52 24.48
N ASN A 652 12.20 2.09 24.35
CA ASN A 652 11.38 1.90 23.14
C ASN A 652 11.63 3.03 22.14
N ASP A 653 12.01 2.67 20.92
CA ASP A 653 12.38 3.60 19.84
C ASP A 653 11.24 4.55 19.46
N TYR A 654 10.01 4.05 19.41
CA TYR A 654 8.83 4.83 19.01
C TYR A 654 8.40 5.81 20.09
N THR A 655 8.55 5.43 21.35
CA THR A 655 8.29 6.32 22.49
C THR A 655 9.31 7.46 22.54
N VAL A 656 10.60 7.16 22.33
CA VAL A 656 11.67 8.16 22.24
C VAL A 656 11.41 9.12 21.07
N ASN A 657 11.04 8.58 19.90
CA ASN A 657 10.71 9.37 18.72
C ASN A 657 9.55 10.35 18.98
N ASP A 658 8.45 9.88 19.60
CA ASP A 658 7.29 10.72 19.87
C ASP A 658 7.60 11.77 20.93
N ALA A 659 8.37 11.41 21.98
CA ALA A 659 8.82 12.36 22.99
C ALA A 659 9.74 13.44 22.42
N TYR A 660 10.70 13.08 21.56
CA TYR A 660 11.58 14.03 20.90
C TYR A 660 10.80 15.01 20.00
N THR A 661 9.88 14.47 19.19
CA THR A 661 9.03 15.26 18.27
C THR A 661 8.13 16.21 19.06
N THR A 662 7.56 15.74 20.15
CA THR A 662 6.70 16.56 21.03
C THR A 662 7.52 17.63 21.75
N LEU A 663 8.71 17.27 22.26
CA LEU A 663 9.62 18.21 22.92
C LEU A 663 10.00 19.34 21.97
N PHE A 664 10.26 19.05 20.69
CA PHE A 664 10.53 20.08 19.69
C PHE A 664 9.36 21.08 19.56
N SER A 665 8.12 20.60 19.65
CA SER A 665 6.94 21.47 19.65
C SER A 665 6.79 22.28 20.93
N VAL A 666 7.16 21.71 22.08
CA VAL A 666 7.05 22.33 23.41
C VAL A 666 8.18 23.34 23.66
N ASP A 667 9.42 22.91 23.44
CA ASP A 667 10.64 23.70 23.65
C ASP A 667 11.71 23.32 22.62
N SER A 668 11.74 24.06 21.51
CA SER A 668 12.64 23.78 20.40
C SER A 668 14.12 24.00 20.73
N ILE A 669 14.45 24.79 21.75
CA ILE A 669 15.85 25.07 22.15
C ILE A 669 16.41 23.82 22.85
N VAL A 670 15.66 23.27 23.78
CA VAL A 670 16.05 22.02 24.47
C VAL A 670 16.10 20.85 23.52
N ALA A 671 15.14 20.72 22.59
CA ALA A 671 15.18 19.69 21.56
C ALA A 671 16.41 19.84 20.64
N ASP A 672 16.78 21.07 20.27
CA ASP A 672 17.99 21.32 19.46
C ASP A 672 19.28 20.93 20.18
N SER A 673 19.34 21.10 21.51
CA SER A 673 20.51 20.66 22.30
C SER A 673 20.71 19.13 22.30
N LEU A 674 19.65 18.37 22.00
CA LEU A 674 19.69 16.91 21.88
C LEU A 674 19.98 16.42 20.47
N PHE A 675 20.16 17.31 19.50
CA PHE A 675 20.33 16.93 18.09
C PHE A 675 21.51 15.96 17.88
N ASP A 676 22.68 16.29 18.39
CA ASP A 676 23.88 15.47 18.22
C ASP A 676 23.77 14.11 18.94
N TRP A 677 23.05 14.07 20.05
CA TRP A 677 22.70 12.82 20.74
C TRP A 677 21.77 11.96 19.87
N ALA A 678 20.70 12.56 19.34
CA ALA A 678 19.70 11.85 18.55
C ALA A 678 20.29 11.30 17.23
N MET A 679 21.23 12.02 16.62
CA MET A 679 21.94 11.57 15.42
C MET A 679 22.86 10.34 15.65
N LYS A 680 23.20 10.05 16.91
CA LYS A 680 24.01 8.88 17.30
C LYS A 680 23.16 7.68 17.69
N GLN A 681 21.83 7.85 17.84
CA GLN A 681 20.98 6.75 18.29
C GLN A 681 20.70 5.79 17.12
N ASP A 682 20.95 4.52 17.37
CA ASP A 682 20.40 3.44 16.57
C ASP A 682 18.95 3.21 16.94
N SER A 683 18.08 3.06 15.92
CA SER A 683 16.66 2.83 16.13
C SER A 683 16.04 2.19 14.89
N HIS A 684 14.95 1.47 15.08
CA HIS A 684 14.23 0.86 13.97
C HIS A 684 13.96 1.88 12.85
N ASN A 685 14.41 1.57 11.65
CA ASN A 685 14.30 2.45 10.46
C ASN A 685 14.82 3.89 10.67
N ASP A 686 15.79 4.08 11.57
CA ASP A 686 16.37 5.39 11.90
C ASP A 686 15.33 6.44 12.36
N ILE A 687 14.24 6.04 13.00
CA ILE A 687 13.15 6.95 13.32
C ILE A 687 13.58 8.11 14.22
N ILE A 688 14.51 7.87 15.16
CA ILE A 688 15.03 8.91 16.07
C ILE A 688 15.90 9.90 15.29
N ARG A 689 16.83 9.44 14.45
CA ARG A 689 17.65 10.27 13.56
C ARG A 689 16.78 11.10 12.61
N LYS A 690 15.79 10.47 11.99
CA LYS A 690 14.82 11.15 11.09
C LYS A 690 14.02 12.23 11.81
N SER A 691 13.67 12.04 13.07
CA SER A 691 12.98 13.05 13.87
C SER A 691 13.89 14.23 14.21
N ALA A 692 15.16 13.95 14.55
CA ALA A 692 16.16 15.02 14.75
C ALA A 692 16.34 15.86 13.47
N ILE A 693 16.45 15.24 12.31
CA ILE A 693 16.55 15.94 11.03
C ILE A 693 15.30 16.79 10.76
N ARG A 694 14.10 16.23 10.97
CA ARG A 694 12.81 16.96 10.80
C ARG A 694 12.70 18.16 11.75
N SER A 695 13.32 18.12 12.92
CA SER A 695 13.33 19.22 13.87
C SER A 695 14.04 20.46 13.32
N LEU A 696 14.97 20.30 12.36
CA LEU A 696 15.64 21.40 11.66
C LEU A 696 14.74 22.13 10.65
N SER A 697 13.48 21.73 10.49
CA SER A 697 12.53 22.34 9.55
C SER A 697 12.20 23.79 9.86
N LYS A 698 12.30 24.22 11.13
CA LYS A 698 12.15 25.63 11.50
C LYS A 698 13.38 26.41 11.09
N TYR A 699 13.19 27.38 10.18
CA TYR A 699 14.30 28.15 9.64
C TYR A 699 15.02 28.99 10.70
N ASN A 700 16.32 28.75 10.82
CA ASN A 700 17.32 29.65 11.37
C ASN A 700 18.67 29.34 10.69
N LYS A 701 19.66 30.26 10.80
CA LYS A 701 20.96 30.10 10.13
C LYS A 701 21.68 28.80 10.54
N THR A 702 21.58 28.40 11.80
CA THR A 702 22.22 27.19 12.33
C THR A 702 21.60 25.95 11.73
N ASN A 703 20.26 25.83 11.76
CA ASN A 703 19.52 24.69 11.20
C ASN A 703 19.79 24.55 9.70
N TYR A 704 19.74 25.64 8.98
CA TYR A 704 20.04 25.63 7.55
C TYR A 704 21.49 25.15 7.28
N LYS A 705 22.48 25.65 8.05
CA LYS A 705 23.87 25.20 7.93
C LYS A 705 24.03 23.71 8.20
N ARG A 706 23.37 23.16 9.24
CA ARG A 706 23.35 21.72 9.54
C ARG A 706 22.74 20.91 8.37
N LEU A 707 21.59 21.34 7.86
CA LEU A 707 20.95 20.66 6.72
C LEU A 707 21.82 20.71 5.45
N LYS A 708 22.52 21.82 5.19
CA LYS A 708 23.47 21.92 4.05
C LYS A 708 24.65 20.96 4.19
N VAL A 709 25.11 20.68 5.40
CA VAL A 709 26.15 19.66 5.63
C VAL A 709 25.57 18.30 5.35
N LEU A 710 24.42 17.94 5.97
CA LEU A 710 23.78 16.61 5.81
C LEU A 710 23.29 16.36 4.36
N LEU A 711 23.07 17.40 3.57
CA LEU A 711 22.68 17.25 2.16
C LEU A 711 23.81 16.70 1.29
N LYS A 712 25.07 16.90 1.67
CA LYS A 712 26.20 16.37 0.93
C LYS A 712 26.16 14.84 0.96
N TYR A 713 26.57 14.25 -0.14
CA TYR A 713 26.61 12.79 -0.27
C TYR A 713 27.58 12.18 0.76
N GLY A 714 27.14 11.15 1.49
CA GLY A 714 27.91 10.47 2.54
C GLY A 714 27.83 11.06 3.94
N GLU A 715 27.29 12.29 4.12
CA GLU A 715 27.24 12.94 5.43
C GLU A 715 26.04 12.51 6.31
N ALA A 716 24.93 12.15 5.71
CA ALA A 716 23.77 11.59 6.42
C ALA A 716 23.76 10.06 6.25
N PRO A 717 23.24 9.29 7.23
CA PRO A 717 22.95 7.88 7.03
C PRO A 717 22.11 7.64 5.78
N TRP A 718 22.38 6.55 5.04
CA TRP A 718 21.69 6.26 3.78
C TRP A 718 20.17 6.36 3.88
N SER A 719 19.58 5.72 4.90
CA SER A 719 18.15 5.71 5.18
C SER A 719 17.54 7.09 5.53
N CYS A 720 18.38 8.06 5.92
CA CYS A 720 17.97 9.41 6.33
C CYS A 720 18.01 10.44 5.19
N ARG A 721 18.63 10.14 4.05
CA ARG A 721 18.88 11.11 2.98
C ARG A 721 17.62 11.76 2.43
N SER A 722 16.57 11.00 2.13
CA SER A 722 15.28 11.55 1.68
C SER A 722 14.64 12.47 2.72
N THR A 723 14.83 12.17 4.03
CA THR A 723 14.38 13.04 5.12
C THR A 723 15.13 14.36 5.17
N VAL A 724 16.44 14.35 4.93
CA VAL A 724 17.24 15.61 4.82
C VAL A 724 16.71 16.47 3.69
N ILE A 725 16.51 15.89 2.51
CA ILE A 725 16.07 16.59 1.31
C ILE A 725 14.67 17.19 1.50
N SER A 726 13.72 16.40 2.02
CA SER A 726 12.36 16.89 2.30
C SER A 726 12.34 17.99 3.39
N THR A 727 13.28 17.94 4.34
CA THR A 727 13.38 18.93 5.40
C THR A 727 14.00 20.24 4.91
N ILE A 728 15.12 20.19 4.16
CA ILE A 728 15.74 21.39 3.59
C ILE A 728 14.85 22.03 2.52
N GLY A 729 14.03 21.24 1.83
CA GLY A 729 13.05 21.72 0.85
C GLY A 729 12.07 22.75 1.42
N LYS A 730 11.79 22.73 2.72
CA LYS A 730 10.97 23.74 3.39
C LYS A 730 11.63 25.14 3.44
N HIS A 731 12.91 25.23 3.08
CA HIS A 731 13.66 26.48 3.07
C HIS A 731 13.83 27.10 1.68
N VAL A 732 13.28 26.49 0.64
CA VAL A 732 13.42 26.92 -0.78
C VAL A 732 13.03 28.38 -0.99
N GLN A 733 11.94 28.86 -0.36
CA GLN A 733 11.51 30.27 -0.50
C GLN A 733 12.58 31.26 -0.05
N LYS A 734 13.43 30.91 0.93
CA LYS A 734 14.53 31.74 1.41
C LYS A 734 15.87 31.43 0.71
N HIS A 735 15.96 30.28 0.07
CA HIS A 735 17.15 29.73 -0.56
C HIS A 735 16.79 29.11 -1.92
N PRO A 736 16.44 29.93 -2.94
CA PRO A 736 16.06 29.44 -4.27
C PRO A 736 17.14 28.61 -4.97
N GLU A 737 18.41 28.83 -4.59
CA GLU A 737 19.56 28.04 -5.08
C GLU A 737 19.46 26.55 -4.82
N LEU A 738 18.60 26.12 -3.88
CA LEU A 738 18.33 24.71 -3.60
C LEU A 738 17.67 23.98 -4.78
N ILE A 739 16.97 24.69 -5.66
CA ILE A 739 16.37 24.10 -6.86
C ILE A 739 17.45 23.41 -7.71
N GLN A 740 18.60 24.05 -7.93
CA GLN A 740 19.72 23.46 -8.67
C GLN A 740 20.30 22.22 -7.97
N GLU A 741 20.31 22.18 -6.64
CA GLU A 741 20.74 21.00 -5.91
C GLU A 741 19.73 19.86 -6.09
N PHE A 742 18.44 20.14 -6.09
CA PHE A 742 17.40 19.10 -6.33
C PHE A 742 17.45 18.54 -7.75
N GLU A 743 17.80 19.35 -8.74
CA GLU A 743 18.05 18.86 -10.10
C GLU A 743 19.19 17.83 -10.16
N LYS A 744 20.29 18.06 -9.45
CA LYS A 744 21.40 17.11 -9.36
C LYS A 744 20.97 15.81 -8.68
N LEU A 745 20.08 15.90 -7.68
CA LEU A 745 19.58 14.75 -6.93
C LEU A 745 18.61 13.86 -7.74
N LEU A 746 18.15 14.28 -8.92
CA LEU A 746 17.46 13.40 -9.87
C LEU A 746 18.37 12.29 -10.41
N PHE A 747 19.69 12.38 -10.23
CA PHE A 747 20.69 11.38 -10.62
C PHE A 747 21.24 10.57 -9.44
N ASP A 748 20.64 10.74 -8.26
CA ASP A 748 21.10 10.04 -7.06
C ASP A 748 20.93 8.50 -7.18
N PRO A 749 21.85 7.69 -6.64
CA PRO A 749 21.69 6.23 -6.62
C PRO A 749 20.41 5.77 -5.92
N SER A 750 19.96 6.47 -4.87
CA SER A 750 18.75 6.12 -4.13
C SER A 750 17.48 6.60 -4.84
N ARG A 751 16.57 5.67 -5.18
CA ARG A 751 15.25 6.01 -5.74
C ARG A 751 14.46 6.94 -4.81
N SER A 752 14.47 6.69 -3.50
CA SER A 752 13.75 7.53 -2.53
C SER A 752 14.27 8.98 -2.53
N VAL A 753 15.53 9.20 -2.82
CA VAL A 753 16.14 10.52 -3.00
C VAL A 753 15.67 11.15 -4.31
N ARG A 754 15.73 10.41 -5.44
CA ARG A 754 15.28 10.90 -6.75
C ARG A 754 13.81 11.33 -6.71
N THR A 755 12.92 10.50 -6.16
CA THR A 755 11.47 10.80 -6.06
C THR A 755 11.19 11.97 -5.10
N THR A 756 11.95 12.09 -4.00
CA THR A 756 11.84 13.25 -3.09
C THR A 756 12.26 14.54 -3.77
N ALA A 757 13.36 14.53 -4.52
CA ALA A 757 13.84 15.67 -5.28
C ALA A 757 12.84 16.10 -6.37
N ALA A 758 12.30 15.12 -7.12
CA ALA A 758 11.26 15.36 -8.12
C ALA A 758 10.01 16.02 -7.53
N ASN A 759 9.55 15.54 -6.36
CA ASN A 759 8.41 16.16 -5.66
C ASN A 759 8.67 17.62 -5.25
N LEU A 760 9.91 17.93 -4.83
CA LEU A 760 10.29 19.32 -4.51
C LEU A 760 10.38 20.20 -5.76
N LEU A 761 10.90 19.68 -6.87
CA LEU A 761 10.94 20.38 -8.15
C LEU A 761 9.53 20.64 -8.69
N SER A 762 8.60 19.68 -8.54
CA SER A 762 7.20 19.88 -8.90
C SER A 762 6.51 20.99 -8.09
N ARG A 763 6.87 21.15 -6.82
CA ARG A 763 6.28 22.17 -5.94
C ARG A 763 6.89 23.56 -6.09
N HIS A 764 8.18 23.63 -6.37
CA HIS A 764 8.96 24.87 -6.27
C HIS A 764 9.65 25.25 -7.57
N GLY A 765 9.70 24.37 -8.55
CA GLY A 765 10.28 24.58 -9.87
C GLY A 765 9.31 25.28 -10.83
N ASP A 766 9.65 25.21 -12.10
CA ASP A 766 8.90 25.77 -13.22
C ASP A 766 8.81 24.78 -14.39
N GLU A 767 8.23 25.21 -15.52
CA GLU A 767 8.05 24.38 -16.72
C GLU A 767 9.36 23.78 -17.28
N SER A 768 10.53 24.41 -17.04
CA SER A 768 11.82 23.87 -17.50
C SER A 768 12.21 22.56 -16.82
N HIS A 769 11.56 22.21 -15.70
CA HIS A 769 11.81 20.98 -14.98
C HIS A 769 11.02 19.79 -15.54
N ILE A 770 9.98 20.02 -16.36
CA ILE A 770 9.16 18.96 -16.94
C ILE A 770 10.03 17.97 -17.71
N SER A 771 10.87 18.46 -18.64
CA SER A 771 11.75 17.59 -19.42
C SER A 771 12.76 16.80 -18.57
N LYS A 772 13.19 17.37 -17.44
CA LYS A 772 14.09 16.67 -16.49
C LYS A 772 13.38 15.54 -15.75
N LEU A 773 12.10 15.75 -15.41
CA LEU A 773 11.26 14.74 -14.77
C LEU A 773 10.89 13.63 -15.77
N GLU A 774 10.55 13.97 -17.01
CA GLU A 774 10.34 13.00 -18.10
C GLU A 774 11.59 12.13 -18.34
N ASN A 775 12.77 12.75 -18.36
CA ASN A 775 14.04 12.04 -18.46
C ASN A 775 14.31 11.12 -17.25
N LEU A 776 13.83 11.47 -16.05
CA LEU A 776 13.91 10.58 -14.89
C LEU A 776 13.06 9.34 -15.11
N VAL A 777 11.82 9.49 -15.61
CA VAL A 777 10.94 8.35 -15.92
C VAL A 777 11.57 7.44 -16.98
N ILE A 778 12.13 7.98 -18.05
CA ILE A 778 12.80 7.20 -19.12
C ILE A 778 13.98 6.38 -18.56
N ARG A 779 14.74 6.97 -17.62
CA ARG A 779 15.91 6.32 -17.05
C ARG A 779 15.59 5.35 -15.90
N ASP A 780 14.53 5.61 -15.16
CA ASP A 780 14.07 4.81 -14.02
C ASP A 780 12.53 4.65 -14.13
N PRO A 781 12.06 3.77 -15.05
CA PRO A 781 10.63 3.66 -15.39
C PRO A 781 9.73 3.30 -14.22
N ILE A 782 10.23 2.59 -13.21
CA ILE A 782 9.46 2.30 -11.97
C ILE A 782 9.00 3.58 -11.26
N THR A 783 9.65 4.72 -11.50
CA THR A 783 9.26 6.00 -10.91
C THR A 783 8.05 6.64 -11.57
N ASP A 784 7.60 6.15 -12.71
CA ASP A 784 6.53 6.73 -13.53
C ASP A 784 5.26 7.01 -12.70
N ARG A 785 4.76 6.02 -11.97
CA ARG A 785 3.55 6.17 -11.13
C ARG A 785 3.63 7.32 -10.11
N TRP A 786 4.84 7.71 -9.69
CA TRP A 786 5.03 8.82 -8.74
C TRP A 786 5.37 10.14 -9.43
N ILE A 787 6.03 10.10 -10.59
CA ILE A 787 6.56 11.28 -11.26
C ILE A 787 5.58 11.86 -12.28
N THR A 788 4.86 11.03 -13.04
CA THR A 788 3.87 11.49 -14.04
C THR A 788 2.76 12.37 -13.44
N PRO A 789 2.19 12.06 -12.25
CA PRO A 789 1.28 12.99 -11.58
C PRO A 789 1.91 14.34 -11.20
N LEU A 790 3.23 14.36 -10.90
CA LEU A 790 3.96 15.59 -10.61
C LEU A 790 4.19 16.45 -11.87
N ILE A 791 4.43 15.81 -13.00
CA ILE A 791 4.54 16.47 -14.32
C ILE A 791 3.21 17.09 -14.70
N SER A 792 2.11 16.35 -14.60
CA SER A 792 0.75 16.83 -14.87
C SER A 792 0.41 18.04 -14.01
N ARG A 793 0.72 17.96 -12.72
CA ARG A 793 0.54 19.09 -11.80
C ARG A 793 1.33 20.35 -12.23
N LEU A 794 2.61 20.22 -12.64
CA LEU A 794 3.40 21.34 -13.12
C LEU A 794 2.79 22.00 -14.37
N ARG A 795 2.26 21.17 -15.29
CA ARG A 795 1.57 21.65 -16.49
C ARG A 795 0.29 22.41 -16.14
N ASP A 796 -0.53 21.88 -15.22
CA ASP A 796 -1.83 22.44 -14.85
C ASP A 796 -1.69 23.73 -14.03
N GLU A 797 -0.90 23.71 -12.97
CA GLU A 797 -0.73 24.88 -12.08
C GLU A 797 -0.10 26.06 -12.83
N LYS A 798 0.91 25.80 -13.67
CA LYS A 798 1.57 26.86 -14.44
C LYS A 798 0.76 27.30 -15.68
N GLY A 799 -0.02 26.41 -16.27
CA GLY A 799 -0.98 26.76 -17.33
C GLY A 799 -2.08 27.71 -16.83
N VAL A 800 -2.59 27.49 -15.62
CA VAL A 800 -3.58 28.37 -14.95
C VAL A 800 -2.94 29.72 -14.58
N GLU A 801 -1.72 29.72 -14.04
CA GLU A 801 -0.99 30.94 -13.67
C GLU A 801 -0.68 31.81 -14.92
N LYS A 802 -0.30 31.19 -16.03
CA LYS A 802 -0.03 31.87 -17.31
C LYS A 802 -1.31 32.49 -17.90
N LYS A 803 -2.45 31.76 -17.87
CA LYS A 803 -3.75 32.27 -18.25
C LYS A 803 -4.23 33.41 -17.34
N SER A 804 -4.05 33.30 -16.04
CA SER A 804 -4.41 34.33 -15.06
C SER A 804 -3.60 35.61 -15.25
N ASN A 805 -2.28 35.50 -15.50
CA ASN A 805 -1.43 36.64 -15.75
C ASN A 805 -1.71 37.30 -17.11
N SER A 806 -2.03 36.51 -18.16
CA SER A 806 -2.51 37.04 -19.44
C SER A 806 -3.79 37.83 -19.29
N LEU A 807 -4.80 37.24 -18.61
CA LEU A 807 -6.09 37.92 -18.33
C LEU A 807 -5.90 39.22 -17.51
N LYS A 808 -4.97 39.22 -16.57
CA LYS A 808 -4.66 40.39 -15.74
C LYS A 808 -4.03 41.48 -16.54
N ASN A 809 -3.13 41.15 -17.48
CA ASN A 809 -2.51 42.09 -18.41
C ASN A 809 -3.55 42.65 -19.41
N ASP A 810 -4.42 41.76 -19.95
CA ASP A 810 -5.49 42.17 -20.84
C ASP A 810 -6.49 43.12 -20.16
N LEU A 811 -6.82 42.86 -18.87
CA LEU A 811 -7.65 43.76 -18.06
C LEU A 811 -6.98 45.11 -17.79
N LEU A 812 -5.67 45.13 -17.57
CA LEU A 812 -4.93 46.38 -17.42
C LEU A 812 -4.90 47.19 -18.72
N ASP A 813 -4.68 46.54 -19.86
CA ASP A 813 -4.74 47.18 -21.19
C ASP A 813 -6.15 47.73 -21.51
N ILE A 814 -7.21 47.01 -21.21
CA ILE A 814 -8.58 47.45 -21.36
C ILE A 814 -8.88 48.66 -20.46
N ARG A 815 -8.39 48.65 -19.22
CA ARG A 815 -8.51 49.78 -18.30
C ARG A 815 -7.82 51.02 -18.83
N ASP A 816 -6.58 50.88 -19.30
CA ASP A 816 -5.82 52.00 -19.88
C ASP A 816 -6.46 52.55 -21.15
N GLN A 817 -7.08 51.71 -21.99
CA GLN A 817 -7.86 52.14 -23.16
C GLN A 817 -9.14 52.89 -22.73
N LEU A 818 -9.83 52.42 -21.68
CA LEU A 818 -11.00 53.11 -21.14
C LEU A 818 -10.62 54.51 -20.57
N ASP A 819 -9.56 54.58 -19.84
CA ASP A 819 -9.07 55.87 -19.27
C ASP A 819 -8.68 56.89 -20.36
N ARG A 820 -8.10 56.43 -21.48
CA ARG A 820 -7.85 57.27 -22.67
C ARG A 820 -9.10 57.74 -23.36
N LEU A 821 -10.14 56.85 -23.47
CA LEU A 821 -11.43 57.22 -24.06
C LEU A 821 -12.20 58.20 -23.18
N ILE A 822 -12.15 58.04 -21.86
CA ILE A 822 -12.78 58.99 -20.91
C ILE A 822 -12.11 60.34 -20.97
N LYS A 823 -10.78 60.44 -21.08
CA LYS A 823 -10.06 61.71 -21.27
C LYS A 823 -10.37 62.38 -22.62
N SER A 824 -10.51 61.59 -23.68
CA SER A 824 -10.86 62.14 -25.01
C SER A 824 -12.30 62.59 -25.14
N GLN A 825 -13.20 62.31 -24.19
CA GLN A 825 -14.56 62.83 -24.13
C GLN A 825 -14.73 64.01 -23.18
N GLN A 826 -13.67 64.36 -22.42
CA GLN A 826 -13.65 65.55 -21.53
C GLN A 826 -12.96 66.75 -22.14
N ASP A 827 -12.22 66.57 -23.26
CA ASP A 827 -11.72 67.58 -24.16
C ASP A 827 -12.69 67.83 -25.34
#